data_2d8567fcefac1e4f69fad16a49a36d23
#
_entry.id   2d8567fcefac1e4f69fad16a49a36d23
#
_cell.length_a   1.000
_cell.length_b   1.000
_cell.length_c   1.000
_cell.angle_alpha   90.00
_cell.angle_beta   90.00
_cell.angle_gamma   90.00
#
_symmetry.space_group_name_H-M   'P 1'
#
loop_
_entity.id
_entity.type
_entity.pdbx_description
1 polymer ?
#
loop_
_entity_poly.entity_id
_entity_poly.type
_entity_poly.pdbx_seq_one_letter_code
_entity_poly.pdbx_strand_id
1 'polypeptide(L)'
;MAIIFMVSPWGLVYAQQTTKAPTPAIGDNGNLATDDLLIARPPAILSAEAHAGRPYGIGRINYRLQPGDEMIARTGAVLITEANQRISFPVIADTPFREFLGNFLRSNPSNSADTKSIWFLFKGDQPLNVTLHGSGQSTLDVPIVFDKPNRYERFAKNWWNSFSSASDDMIESGDYPPMVETYLTALIGKRLGLATPKQILRSKDALARTFELLFDVEALRIEAINKAMTVGVDQDLATLPMPPKIQWTPLVVENLPEDIVIEPLAQAVPHECFYLRFGTWKNQIWLQQLTEEFGGNLSRMIQLRGYQPKIQSKFLDQLAIQSSEFDRLFGGSLIDDVGVIGMDSYFDNGAAIGVMLHAKNTKALSSNMRSKRKKFAAKHADENATITTITTDADETIELLSTPDNRYRSFYAVAGDNHLLTTSRRVAERFLESARGIGSLANTREFQFARYQMPVERDDTLFIYLPTRFFQQLLTPEYQIELRRRNQVVTDMVLYEMAKLLAAGESYDFKSIDDLINGGYLPIRFGSHPEGSTFETIGDYWQCSLRGRRGFFTPVADMKIERVTLDEQRWFTQRADFFSNNIKSLDPMMIAVKRYKQEDKFERIVFDAQVLPLGEDKYKWLVQRMGPPLKQEVRRAPEDIVRFEASVQGGLLGATAQTHHLFGAVQDYLDPDIDLKPKSFLRLLDTFRQTPGYVGAWPNAGLTNWMPQLGGQPDAFGYTYSRLLKLWRLQWEDFSVLSFDQRRLEALKQHLAIIPSPRPAQVRIKVGDLANSKIQVWANMLNFRRSWQASIANIQLLNLINQQFGTPPEQTRSVASRMLDVELVCSLDGQYKRLRLPMGRNVWYSDAWPSFGNPVLPKGYLAPVLTWFRGLELEVIKEDTQFSLHGILDVQRSEQADALPSFDLFKGFGELFEK
;
A
#
# COMPACT_ATOMS: atom_id res chain seq x y z
N MET A 1 -9.62 -7.61 -1.02
CA MET A 1 -8.88 -6.36 -1.34
C MET A 1 -7.96 -6.54 -2.54
N ALA A 2 -7.02 -7.47 -2.55
CA ALA A 2 -6.25 -7.79 -3.77
C ALA A 2 -7.14 -8.02 -5.03
N ILE A 3 -8.34 -8.56 -4.84
CA ILE A 3 -9.30 -8.82 -5.92
C ILE A 3 -9.92 -7.52 -6.47
N ILE A 4 -10.17 -6.52 -5.63
CA ILE A 4 -10.74 -5.21 -6.06
C ILE A 4 -9.67 -4.35 -6.76
N PHE A 5 -8.41 -4.45 -6.37
CA PHE A 5 -7.31 -3.77 -7.05
C PHE A 5 -6.94 -4.40 -8.42
N MET A 6 -7.20 -5.70 -8.61
CA MET A 6 -7.02 -6.33 -9.92
C MET A 6 -8.03 -5.86 -10.98
N VAL A 7 -9.16 -5.30 -10.60
CA VAL A 7 -10.19 -4.78 -11.53
C VAL A 7 -9.94 -3.33 -11.95
N SER A 8 -9.02 -2.64 -11.35
CA SER A 8 -8.57 -1.34 -11.84
C SER A 8 -7.64 -1.54 -13.05
N PRO A 9 -7.94 -0.97 -14.22
CA PRO A 9 -7.08 -1.07 -15.42
C PRO A 9 -5.65 -0.56 -15.21
N TRP A 10 -5.36 0.04 -14.08
CA TRP A 10 -4.10 0.65 -13.69
C TRP A 10 -3.22 -0.22 -12.78
N GLY A 11 -3.75 -1.34 -12.24
CA GLY A 11 -3.04 -2.22 -11.31
C GLY A 11 -2.12 -3.26 -11.98
N LEU A 12 -2.17 -3.42 -13.29
CA LEU A 12 -1.55 -4.54 -14.02
C LEU A 12 -0.06 -4.39 -14.37
N VAL A 13 0.63 -3.34 -13.89
CA VAL A 13 1.98 -3.02 -14.39
C VAL A 13 3.08 -3.12 -13.32
N TYR A 14 2.88 -3.75 -12.15
CA TYR A 14 3.87 -3.62 -11.08
C TYR A 14 4.17 -4.92 -10.31
N ALA A 15 5.28 -5.58 -10.60
CA ALA A 15 5.89 -6.61 -9.78
C ALA A 15 7.43 -6.65 -9.90
N GLN A 16 8.13 -7.06 -8.87
CA GLN A 16 9.60 -7.05 -8.83
C GLN A 16 10.20 -8.38 -8.33
N GLN A 17 11.32 -8.78 -8.89
CA GLN A 17 12.05 -10.00 -8.55
C GLN A 17 13.33 -9.74 -7.75
N THR A 18 13.72 -10.70 -6.91
CA THR A 18 15.00 -10.77 -6.21
C THR A 18 16.05 -11.60 -6.95
N THR A 19 15.85 -11.98 -8.20
CA THR A 19 16.99 -12.45 -9.00
C THR A 19 17.85 -11.22 -9.26
N LYS A 20 19.13 -11.26 -8.89
CA LYS A 20 20.13 -10.32 -9.40
C LYS A 20 19.90 -10.23 -10.90
N ALA A 21 19.24 -9.13 -11.32
CA ALA A 21 19.34 -8.71 -12.70
C ALA A 21 20.85 -8.75 -13.00
N PRO A 22 21.30 -9.26 -14.15
CA PRO A 22 22.70 -9.19 -14.48
C PRO A 22 23.07 -7.72 -14.26
N THR A 23 23.89 -7.47 -13.27
CA THR A 23 24.42 -6.14 -12.98
C THR A 23 24.91 -5.68 -14.34
N PRO A 24 24.38 -4.61 -14.95
CA PRO A 24 24.93 -4.13 -16.20
C PRO A 24 26.40 -4.02 -15.91
N ALA A 25 27.23 -4.65 -16.74
CA ALA A 25 28.66 -4.68 -16.54
C ALA A 25 29.11 -3.21 -16.40
N ILE A 26 29.16 -2.75 -15.18
CA ILE A 26 29.78 -1.51 -14.79
C ILE A 26 31.21 -1.81 -15.11
N GLY A 27 31.74 -1.09 -16.10
CA GLY A 27 33.16 -1.18 -16.39
C GLY A 27 33.90 -1.10 -15.06
N ASP A 28 34.96 -1.86 -14.92
CA ASP A 28 35.74 -2.17 -13.71
C ASP A 28 36.21 -0.96 -12.86
N ASN A 29 35.85 0.24 -13.27
CA ASN A 29 36.00 1.47 -12.49
C ASN A 29 34.60 1.91 -12.07
N GLY A 30 34.25 1.72 -10.78
CA GLY A 30 32.97 2.08 -10.15
C GLY A 30 32.57 3.57 -10.22
N ASN A 31 32.79 4.20 -11.35
CA ASN A 31 32.33 5.54 -11.69
C ASN A 31 31.06 5.40 -12.52
N LEU A 32 29.92 5.72 -11.92
CA LEU A 32 28.75 6.20 -12.65
C LEU A 32 29.25 7.13 -13.79
N ALA A 33 28.62 7.08 -14.96
CA ALA A 33 28.86 8.07 -16.02
C ALA A 33 28.43 9.45 -15.47
N THR A 34 29.34 10.05 -14.72
CA THR A 34 29.20 11.35 -14.04
C THR A 34 29.70 12.49 -14.91
N ASP A 35 29.99 12.24 -16.19
CA ASP A 35 30.69 13.20 -17.02
C ASP A 35 29.99 14.55 -17.08
N ASP A 36 28.66 14.60 -17.00
CA ASP A 36 27.92 15.87 -16.94
C ASP A 36 27.89 16.52 -15.53
N LEU A 37 28.10 15.76 -14.46
CA LEU A 37 28.18 16.26 -13.08
C LEU A 37 29.59 16.70 -12.67
N LEU A 38 30.60 16.32 -13.44
CA LEU A 38 32.01 16.65 -13.17
C LEU A 38 32.39 18.10 -13.53
N ILE A 39 31.53 18.80 -14.26
CA ILE A 39 31.74 20.23 -14.55
C ILE A 39 30.99 21.06 -13.52
N ALA A 40 31.68 21.57 -12.50
CA ALA A 40 31.09 22.47 -11.51
C ALA A 40 30.65 23.77 -12.19
N ARG A 41 29.35 23.93 -12.45
CA ARG A 41 28.76 25.16 -12.96
C ARG A 41 27.97 25.84 -11.85
N PRO A 42 28.32 27.09 -11.48
CA PRO A 42 27.58 27.83 -10.48
C PRO A 42 26.12 28.03 -10.93
N PRO A 43 25.11 27.83 -10.08
CA PRO A 43 23.73 28.17 -10.43
C PRO A 43 23.58 29.68 -10.63
N ALA A 44 22.85 30.08 -11.67
CA ALA A 44 22.63 31.49 -11.97
C ALA A 44 21.50 32.05 -11.10
N ILE A 45 21.85 32.91 -10.11
CA ILE A 45 20.91 33.62 -9.28
C ILE A 45 20.34 34.82 -10.06
N LEU A 46 19.00 34.88 -10.16
CA LEU A 46 18.30 35.95 -10.88
C LEU A 46 17.82 37.06 -9.93
N SER A 47 17.35 36.69 -8.75
CA SER A 47 16.95 37.65 -7.71
C SER A 47 16.86 36.96 -6.37
N ALA A 48 17.06 37.72 -5.28
CA ALA A 48 16.88 37.25 -3.91
C ALA A 48 16.18 38.33 -3.09
N GLU A 49 15.33 37.90 -2.18
CA GLU A 49 14.55 38.78 -1.33
C GLU A 49 14.22 38.08 0.00
N ALA A 50 14.38 38.80 1.13
CA ALA A 50 14.07 38.28 2.46
C ALA A 50 13.29 39.31 3.27
N HIS A 51 12.25 38.89 3.98
CA HIS A 51 11.40 39.69 4.83
C HIS A 51 11.45 39.21 6.26
N ALA A 52 11.71 40.15 7.20
CA ALA A 52 11.68 39.88 8.63
C ALA A 52 10.28 39.47 9.11
N GLY A 53 10.20 38.56 10.08
CA GLY A 53 8.95 38.12 10.70
C GLY A 53 9.21 37.30 11.95
N ARG A 54 8.16 37.03 12.71
CA ARG A 54 8.21 36.17 13.90
C ARG A 54 7.18 35.04 13.78
N PRO A 55 7.50 33.80 14.17
CA PRO A 55 8.79 33.35 14.72
C PRO A 55 9.91 33.21 13.67
N TYR A 56 9.61 33.34 12.40
CA TYR A 56 10.54 33.21 11.26
C TYR A 56 10.38 34.38 10.30
N GLY A 57 11.50 34.87 9.76
CA GLY A 57 11.51 35.60 8.50
C GLY A 57 11.32 34.64 7.31
N ILE A 58 11.00 35.18 6.14
CA ILE A 58 10.75 34.39 4.92
C ILE A 58 11.56 34.96 3.77
N GLY A 59 12.33 34.08 3.11
CA GLY A 59 13.15 34.44 1.95
C GLY A 59 12.72 33.68 0.69
N ARG A 60 13.08 34.30 -0.45
CA ARG A 60 12.92 33.68 -1.76
C ARG A 60 14.15 33.96 -2.61
N ILE A 61 14.67 32.96 -3.31
CA ILE A 61 15.70 33.10 -4.33
C ILE A 61 15.13 32.53 -5.63
N ASN A 62 15.14 33.36 -6.69
CA ASN A 62 14.87 32.90 -8.03
C ASN A 62 16.21 32.60 -8.72
N TYR A 63 16.30 31.44 -9.33
CA TYR A 63 17.51 30.97 -9.98
C TYR A 63 17.20 30.19 -11.26
N ARG A 64 18.21 30.07 -12.11
CA ARG A 64 18.13 29.22 -13.29
C ARG A 64 18.89 27.93 -13.03
N LEU A 65 18.23 26.80 -13.31
CA LEU A 65 18.85 25.49 -13.29
C LEU A 65 19.92 25.37 -14.38
N GLN A 66 21.05 24.80 -14.02
CA GLN A 66 22.06 24.38 -14.98
C GLN A 66 21.78 22.92 -15.40
N PRO A 67 22.24 22.48 -16.59
CA PRO A 67 22.19 21.07 -16.97
C PRO A 67 22.79 20.18 -15.85
N GLY A 68 22.05 19.17 -15.41
CA GLY A 68 22.41 18.28 -14.29
C GLY A 68 21.87 18.68 -12.92
N ASP A 69 21.53 19.95 -12.66
CA ASP A 69 20.99 20.41 -11.39
C ASP A 69 19.56 19.92 -11.12
N GLU A 70 18.79 19.59 -12.17
CA GLU A 70 17.43 19.09 -12.03
C GLU A 70 17.34 17.85 -11.14
N MET A 71 18.30 16.95 -11.29
CA MET A 71 18.33 15.72 -10.54
C MET A 71 18.69 15.96 -9.07
N ILE A 72 19.62 16.86 -8.79
CA ILE A 72 19.97 17.28 -7.43
C ILE A 72 18.71 17.86 -6.74
N ALA A 73 17.97 18.71 -7.46
CA ALA A 73 16.73 19.28 -6.97
C ALA A 73 15.66 18.20 -6.68
N ARG A 74 15.51 17.22 -7.57
CA ARG A 74 14.55 16.11 -7.41
C ARG A 74 14.87 15.20 -6.23
N THR A 75 16.12 15.02 -5.87
CA THR A 75 16.49 14.20 -4.71
C THR A 75 16.21 14.88 -3.36
N GLY A 76 15.74 16.13 -3.36
CA GLY A 76 15.56 16.90 -2.13
C GLY A 76 16.87 17.24 -1.43
N ALA A 77 18.01 17.14 -2.12
CA ALA A 77 19.31 17.51 -1.56
C ALA A 77 19.33 18.99 -1.17
N VAL A 78 20.14 19.36 -0.17
CA VAL A 78 20.28 20.76 0.27
C VAL A 78 20.70 21.65 -0.88
N LEU A 79 19.81 22.50 -1.34
CA LEU A 79 20.09 23.45 -2.42
C LEU A 79 20.51 24.83 -1.89
N ILE A 80 20.30 25.09 -0.62
CA ILE A 80 20.56 26.37 0.00
C ILE A 80 21.14 26.19 1.41
N THR A 81 22.21 26.88 1.70
CA THR A 81 22.80 26.99 3.05
C THR A 81 23.03 28.44 3.41
N GLU A 82 23.17 28.72 4.68
CA GLU A 82 23.52 30.04 5.18
C GLU A 82 24.68 29.93 6.17
N ALA A 83 25.59 30.89 6.14
CA ALA A 83 26.85 30.85 6.89
C ALA A 83 26.69 30.58 8.40
N ASN A 84 25.60 31.08 8.99
CA ASN A 84 25.29 30.91 10.42
C ASN A 84 24.19 29.87 10.69
N GLN A 85 23.82 29.02 9.68
CA GLN A 85 22.80 27.98 9.78
C GLN A 85 21.40 28.47 10.19
N ARG A 86 21.04 29.69 9.83
CA ARG A 86 19.76 30.31 10.19
C ARG A 86 18.60 29.92 9.29
N ILE A 87 18.88 29.33 8.12
CA ILE A 87 17.86 28.91 7.14
C ILE A 87 17.30 27.54 7.53
N SER A 88 15.97 27.42 7.45
CA SER A 88 15.24 26.17 7.67
C SER A 88 14.09 26.02 6.68
N PHE A 89 13.59 24.79 6.50
CA PHE A 89 12.44 24.42 5.67
C PHE A 89 12.46 25.00 4.25
N PRO A 90 13.54 24.82 3.49
CA PRO A 90 13.58 25.24 2.10
C PRO A 90 12.61 24.39 1.28
N VAL A 91 11.89 25.02 0.36
CA VAL A 91 11.00 24.37 -0.61
C VAL A 91 11.19 24.95 -1.99
N ILE A 92 11.23 24.08 -2.99
CA ILE A 92 11.28 24.49 -4.38
C ILE A 92 9.84 24.67 -4.88
N ALA A 93 9.52 25.87 -5.35
CA ALA A 93 8.25 26.12 -6.01
C ALA A 93 8.43 26.05 -7.52
N ASP A 94 7.61 25.27 -8.17
CA ASP A 94 7.41 25.43 -9.60
C ASP A 94 6.73 26.77 -9.87
N THR A 95 7.08 27.39 -10.99
CA THR A 95 6.58 28.74 -11.35
C THR A 95 5.06 28.81 -11.33
N PRO A 96 4.46 29.91 -10.83
CA PRO A 96 3.02 30.00 -10.62
C PRO A 96 2.21 29.80 -11.91
N PHE A 97 0.99 29.29 -11.75
CA PHE A 97 -0.04 29.06 -12.78
C PHE A 97 -0.20 30.21 -13.82
N ARG A 98 0.20 31.44 -13.51
CA ARG A 98 0.25 32.55 -14.45
C ARG A 98 1.22 32.36 -15.61
N GLU A 99 2.33 31.67 -15.42
CA GLU A 99 3.28 31.33 -16.48
C GLU A 99 2.78 30.15 -17.31
N PHE A 100 2.05 29.21 -16.70
CA PHE A 100 1.37 28.14 -17.43
C PHE A 100 0.38 28.70 -18.46
N LEU A 101 -0.45 29.71 -18.07
CA LEU A 101 -1.35 30.40 -18.98
C LEU A 101 -0.60 31.25 -20.03
N GLY A 102 0.50 31.89 -19.63
CA GLY A 102 1.34 32.65 -20.56
C GLY A 102 2.02 31.77 -21.60
N ASN A 103 2.46 30.58 -21.23
CA ASN A 103 3.07 29.60 -22.13
C ASN A 103 2.05 28.88 -23.02
N PHE A 104 0.82 28.71 -22.55
CA PHE A 104 -0.29 28.17 -23.35
C PHE A 104 -0.71 29.15 -24.48
N LEU A 105 -0.58 30.46 -24.24
CA LEU A 105 -0.94 31.51 -25.20
C LEU A 105 0.22 31.95 -26.12
N ARG A 106 1.46 31.57 -25.81
CA ARG A 106 2.63 31.89 -26.62
C ARG A 106 3.12 30.67 -27.39
N SER A 107 3.02 30.76 -28.69
CA SER A 107 3.44 29.74 -29.66
C SER A 107 4.96 29.51 -29.79
N ASN A 108 5.79 29.89 -28.82
CA ASN A 108 7.23 29.68 -28.84
C ASN A 108 7.78 29.11 -27.53
N PRO A 109 8.07 27.79 -27.43
CA PRO A 109 8.44 27.12 -26.19
C PRO A 109 9.92 27.24 -25.79
N SER A 110 10.72 28.05 -26.39
CA SER A 110 12.16 27.88 -26.32
C SER A 110 12.94 28.57 -25.21
N ASN A 111 12.34 29.38 -24.31
CA ASN A 111 13.18 30.16 -23.35
C ASN A 111 12.62 30.40 -21.91
N SER A 112 11.53 29.79 -21.48
CA SER A 112 11.00 30.07 -20.10
C SER A 112 10.99 28.88 -19.11
N ALA A 113 11.49 27.72 -19.54
CA ALA A 113 11.32 26.48 -18.77
C ALA A 113 12.28 26.30 -17.58
N ASP A 114 13.34 27.10 -17.46
CA ASP A 114 14.47 26.78 -16.59
C ASP A 114 14.55 27.60 -15.28
N THR A 115 13.60 28.52 -15.05
CA THR A 115 13.63 29.36 -13.83
C THR A 115 12.85 28.71 -12.69
N LYS A 116 13.50 28.51 -11.55
CA LYS A 116 12.91 27.96 -10.32
C LYS A 116 12.99 28.97 -9.18
N SER A 117 12.13 28.83 -8.19
CA SER A 117 12.16 29.59 -6.95
C SER A 117 12.40 28.68 -5.77
N ILE A 118 13.36 29.02 -4.92
CA ILE A 118 13.51 28.41 -3.59
C ILE A 118 12.94 29.36 -2.57
N TRP A 119 11.96 28.89 -1.80
CA TRP A 119 11.42 29.57 -0.64
C TRP A 119 11.99 28.97 0.62
N PHE A 120 12.25 29.77 1.65
CA PHE A 120 12.81 29.27 2.91
C PHE A 120 12.38 30.14 4.09
N LEU A 121 12.41 29.56 5.28
CA LEU A 121 12.28 30.25 6.54
C LEU A 121 13.68 30.57 7.12
N PHE A 122 13.78 31.62 7.91
CA PHE A 122 15.02 31.95 8.60
C PHE A 122 14.78 32.59 9.97
N LYS A 123 15.79 32.50 10.86
CA LYS A 123 15.76 33.13 12.18
C LYS A 123 16.72 34.35 12.21
N GLY A 124 16.36 35.36 13.03
CA GLY A 124 17.17 36.58 13.23
C GLY A 124 16.89 37.68 12.22
N ASP A 125 17.57 38.81 12.40
CA ASP A 125 17.34 40.09 11.71
C ASP A 125 18.57 40.62 10.96
N GLN A 126 19.70 39.91 11.06
CA GLN A 126 20.92 40.25 10.34
C GLN A 126 20.89 39.78 8.88
N PRO A 127 21.49 40.49 7.91
CA PRO A 127 21.60 40.05 6.53
C PRO A 127 22.03 38.60 6.42
N LEU A 128 21.47 37.87 5.42
CA LEU A 128 21.74 36.45 5.22
C LEU A 128 22.87 36.28 4.20
N ASN A 129 23.94 35.60 4.58
CA ASN A 129 24.95 35.16 3.64
C ASN A 129 24.60 33.76 3.12
N VAL A 130 23.99 33.72 1.96
CA VAL A 130 23.34 32.51 1.41
C VAL A 130 24.18 31.91 0.31
N THR A 131 24.41 30.61 0.36
CA THR A 131 25.05 29.83 -0.70
C THR A 131 24.01 28.94 -1.36
N LEU A 132 23.81 29.13 -2.64
CA LEU A 132 22.99 28.26 -3.49
C LEU A 132 23.86 27.14 -4.08
N HIS A 133 23.42 25.91 -3.95
CA HIS A 133 24.14 24.71 -4.37
C HIS A 133 23.43 24.04 -5.55
N GLY A 134 24.16 23.80 -6.62
CA GLY A 134 23.81 22.94 -7.75
C GLY A 134 24.98 21.99 -8.02
N SER A 135 25.35 21.78 -9.24
CA SER A 135 26.63 21.14 -9.62
C SER A 135 27.84 22.00 -9.18
N GLY A 136 27.67 23.32 -9.15
CA GLY A 136 28.59 24.31 -8.54
C GLY A 136 27.91 25.05 -7.38
N GLN A 137 28.53 26.18 -6.97
CA GLN A 137 28.03 27.02 -5.88
C GLN A 137 28.00 28.49 -6.30
N SER A 138 26.96 29.20 -5.82
CA SER A 138 26.88 30.67 -5.91
C SER A 138 26.52 31.24 -4.55
N THR A 139 27.29 32.19 -4.05
CA THR A 139 27.06 32.86 -2.75
C THR A 139 26.61 34.29 -2.98
N LEU A 140 25.67 34.74 -2.17
CA LEU A 140 25.19 36.12 -2.18
C LEU A 140 24.76 36.58 -0.78
N ASP A 141 24.87 37.89 -0.55
CA ASP A 141 24.31 38.55 0.63
C ASP A 141 22.88 39.00 0.35
N VAL A 142 21.93 38.58 1.18
CA VAL A 142 20.52 38.94 1.04
C VAL A 142 20.13 39.87 2.17
N PRO A 143 19.89 41.16 1.88
CA PRO A 143 19.40 42.12 2.87
C PRO A 143 18.00 41.75 3.36
N ILE A 144 17.75 41.95 4.65
CA ILE A 144 16.43 41.70 5.23
C ILE A 144 15.62 42.98 5.18
N VAL A 145 14.41 42.88 4.66
CA VAL A 145 13.45 43.99 4.60
C VAL A 145 12.55 43.94 5.82
N PHE A 146 12.47 45.06 6.55
CA PHE A 146 11.61 45.26 7.70
C PHE A 146 10.35 46.06 7.34
N ASP A 147 9.34 46.02 8.19
CA ASP A 147 8.15 46.89 8.16
C ASP A 147 7.26 46.85 6.88
N LYS A 148 7.11 45.67 6.28
CA LYS A 148 6.13 45.42 5.18
C LYS A 148 5.19 44.26 5.49
N PRO A 149 4.21 44.41 6.44
CA PRO A 149 3.37 43.30 6.89
C PRO A 149 2.62 42.61 5.74
N ASN A 150 2.00 43.35 4.84
CA ASN A 150 1.26 42.81 3.69
C ASN A 150 2.16 42.00 2.73
N ARG A 151 3.43 42.31 2.65
CA ARG A 151 4.40 41.61 1.82
C ARG A 151 4.87 40.37 2.51
N TYR A 152 5.14 40.42 3.81
CA TYR A 152 5.46 39.27 4.63
C TYR A 152 4.33 38.24 4.60
N GLU A 153 3.08 38.62 4.83
CA GLU A 153 1.92 37.73 4.79
C GLU A 153 1.77 37.02 3.43
N ARG A 154 1.97 37.76 2.35
CA ARG A 154 1.95 37.19 0.99
C ARG A 154 3.08 36.17 0.79
N PHE A 155 4.28 36.45 1.28
CA PHE A 155 5.43 35.56 1.24
C PHE A 155 5.17 34.32 2.09
N ALA A 156 4.65 34.47 3.30
CA ALA A 156 4.26 33.38 4.19
C ALA A 156 3.24 32.46 3.53
N LYS A 157 2.21 33.04 2.92
CA LYS A 157 1.19 32.27 2.20
C LYS A 157 1.76 31.52 0.99
N ASN A 158 2.65 32.13 0.22
CA ASN A 158 3.25 31.51 -0.95
C ASN A 158 4.19 30.35 -0.53
N TRP A 159 5.04 30.59 0.47
CA TRP A 159 5.89 29.56 1.04
C TRP A 159 5.04 28.38 1.57
N TRP A 160 3.99 28.68 2.35
CA TRP A 160 3.10 27.69 2.92
C TRP A 160 2.40 26.85 1.86
N ASN A 161 1.85 27.48 0.83
CA ASN A 161 1.21 26.76 -0.27
C ASN A 161 2.19 25.82 -0.98
N SER A 162 3.43 26.28 -1.21
CA SER A 162 4.47 25.45 -1.83
C SER A 162 4.91 24.30 -0.92
N PHE A 163 5.11 24.59 0.37
CA PHE A 163 5.53 23.60 1.35
C PHE A 163 4.45 22.55 1.63
N SER A 164 3.20 22.98 1.81
CA SER A 164 2.09 22.06 2.06
C SER A 164 1.75 21.22 0.81
N SER A 165 1.82 21.80 -0.40
CA SER A 165 1.62 21.05 -1.65
C SER A 165 2.70 19.98 -1.84
N ALA A 166 3.97 20.31 -1.60
CA ALA A 166 5.05 19.32 -1.69
C ALA A 166 4.87 18.19 -0.67
N SER A 167 4.41 18.51 0.55
CA SER A 167 4.08 17.52 1.57
C SER A 167 2.89 16.64 1.16
N ASP A 168 1.84 17.22 0.55
CA ASP A 168 0.68 16.49 0.07
C ASP A 168 1.04 15.53 -1.07
N ASP A 169 1.87 15.96 -2.02
CA ASP A 169 2.36 15.12 -3.11
C ASP A 169 3.13 13.89 -2.58
N MET A 170 3.92 14.06 -1.50
CA MET A 170 4.62 12.96 -0.86
C MET A 170 3.66 12.00 -0.12
N ILE A 171 2.65 12.54 0.57
CA ILE A 171 1.61 11.75 1.24
C ILE A 171 0.82 10.94 0.22
N GLU A 172 0.42 11.54 -0.90
CA GLU A 172 -0.36 10.88 -1.95
C GLU A 172 0.45 9.83 -2.73
N SER A 173 1.77 9.95 -2.79
CA SER A 173 2.63 8.98 -3.49
C SER A 173 2.57 7.58 -2.90
N GLY A 174 2.40 7.47 -1.58
CA GLY A 174 2.37 6.20 -0.84
C GLY A 174 3.66 5.39 -0.92
N ASP A 175 4.79 6.03 -1.24
CA ASP A 175 6.09 5.36 -1.41
C ASP A 175 6.73 4.97 -0.07
N TYR A 176 6.35 5.62 1.01
CA TYR A 176 6.68 5.30 2.41
C TYR A 176 5.64 5.92 3.35
N PRO A 177 5.56 5.49 4.64
CA PRO A 177 4.64 6.09 5.61
C PRO A 177 4.96 7.58 5.86
N PRO A 178 4.06 8.53 5.52
CA PRO A 178 4.38 9.96 5.46
C PRO A 178 4.30 10.69 6.82
N MET A 179 4.78 10.05 7.88
CA MET A 179 4.68 10.57 9.25
C MET A 179 5.56 11.81 9.47
N VAL A 180 6.72 11.88 8.83
CA VAL A 180 7.67 12.99 8.93
C VAL A 180 7.08 14.26 8.33
N GLU A 181 6.56 14.17 7.12
CA GLU A 181 5.93 15.28 6.40
C GLU A 181 4.70 15.78 7.15
N THR A 182 3.89 14.86 7.66
CA THR A 182 2.70 15.19 8.46
C THR A 182 3.07 15.96 9.72
N TYR A 183 4.09 15.50 10.46
CA TYR A 183 4.58 16.18 11.66
C TYR A 183 5.12 17.57 11.36
N LEU A 184 6.04 17.69 10.39
CA LEU A 184 6.65 18.96 10.03
C LEU A 184 5.60 19.97 9.53
N THR A 185 4.69 19.55 8.69
CA THR A 185 3.63 20.42 8.19
C THR A 185 2.71 20.89 9.32
N ALA A 186 2.29 20.01 10.22
CA ALA A 186 1.45 20.38 11.35
C ALA A 186 2.18 21.33 12.33
N LEU A 187 3.45 21.05 12.64
CA LEU A 187 4.27 21.85 13.55
C LEU A 187 4.52 23.26 13.01
N ILE A 188 4.99 23.36 11.77
CA ILE A 188 5.33 24.65 11.17
C ILE A 188 4.09 25.48 10.87
N GLY A 189 3.03 24.83 10.39
CA GLY A 189 1.74 25.51 10.23
C GLY A 189 1.21 26.11 11.52
N LYS A 190 1.34 25.40 12.65
CA LYS A 190 1.01 25.92 13.99
C LYS A 190 1.89 27.09 14.39
N ARG A 191 3.23 26.99 14.24
CA ARG A 191 4.17 28.07 14.57
C ARG A 191 3.92 29.35 13.77
N LEU A 192 3.48 29.25 12.53
CA LEU A 192 3.16 30.39 11.66
C LEU A 192 1.69 30.84 11.74
N GLY A 193 0.84 30.19 12.52
CA GLY A 193 -0.58 30.48 12.58
C GLY A 193 -1.33 30.14 11.27
N LEU A 194 -0.78 29.28 10.42
CA LEU A 194 -1.30 28.86 9.12
C LEU A 194 -1.85 27.44 9.14
N ALA A 195 -1.79 26.77 10.28
CA ALA A 195 -2.25 25.40 10.40
C ALA A 195 -3.77 25.31 10.19
N THR A 196 -4.18 24.58 9.19
CA THR A 196 -5.56 24.11 9.04
C THR A 196 -5.56 22.59 9.31
N PRO A 197 -6.50 22.10 10.14
CA PRO A 197 -6.68 20.65 10.29
C PRO A 197 -6.96 20.07 8.90
N LYS A 198 -6.04 19.27 8.37
CA LYS A 198 -6.29 18.57 7.12
C LYS A 198 -7.36 17.51 7.38
N GLN A 199 -8.49 17.64 6.73
CA GLN A 199 -9.42 16.54 6.62
C GLN A 199 -8.83 15.57 5.60
N ILE A 200 -8.52 14.37 6.04
CA ILE A 200 -8.23 13.27 5.11
C ILE A 200 -9.48 13.13 4.24
N LEU A 201 -9.30 13.26 2.93
CA LEU A 201 -10.39 13.07 1.97
C LEU A 201 -10.87 11.63 2.07
N ARG A 202 -11.92 11.43 2.85
CA ARG A 202 -12.55 10.12 2.99
C ARG A 202 -13.40 9.86 1.75
N SER A 203 -13.35 8.65 1.25
CA SER A 203 -14.19 8.24 0.14
C SER A 203 -15.66 8.55 0.43
N LYS A 204 -16.38 9.10 -0.56
CA LYS A 204 -17.82 9.30 -0.50
C LYS A 204 -18.61 8.01 -0.72
N ASP A 205 -17.96 7.02 -1.30
CA ASP A 205 -18.53 5.70 -1.50
C ASP A 205 -18.55 4.90 -0.19
N ALA A 206 -19.71 4.33 0.16
CA ALA A 206 -19.91 3.63 1.43
C ALA A 206 -19.05 2.37 1.55
N LEU A 207 -18.83 1.65 0.43
CA LEU A 207 -18.04 0.42 0.43
C LEU A 207 -16.54 0.72 0.54
N ALA A 208 -16.04 1.66 -0.27
CA ALA A 208 -14.64 2.11 -0.18
C ALA A 208 -14.33 2.65 1.21
N ARG A 209 -15.22 3.47 1.78
CA ARG A 209 -15.10 3.97 3.15
C ARG A 209 -15.12 2.86 4.20
N THR A 210 -15.87 1.78 3.97
CA THR A 210 -15.86 0.62 4.86
C THR A 210 -14.49 -0.04 4.88
N PHE A 211 -13.86 -0.24 3.72
CA PHE A 211 -12.50 -0.78 3.64
C PHE A 211 -11.45 0.13 4.28
N GLU A 212 -11.53 1.43 4.05
CA GLU A 212 -10.68 2.42 4.73
C GLU A 212 -10.79 2.29 6.26
N LEU A 213 -12.00 2.21 6.79
CA LEU A 213 -12.25 2.12 8.23
C LEU A 213 -11.82 0.79 8.86
N LEU A 214 -11.83 -0.31 8.08
CA LEU A 214 -11.43 -1.64 8.55
C LEU A 214 -9.92 -1.87 8.50
N PHE A 215 -9.24 -1.32 7.49
CA PHE A 215 -7.87 -1.73 7.15
C PHE A 215 -6.86 -0.57 7.07
N ASP A 216 -7.29 0.70 6.99
CA ASP A 216 -6.39 1.85 6.83
C ASP A 216 -5.86 2.39 8.16
N VAL A 217 -4.90 1.68 8.73
CA VAL A 217 -4.22 2.06 9.99
C VAL A 217 -3.34 3.30 9.79
N GLU A 218 -2.75 3.46 8.62
CA GLU A 218 -1.86 4.58 8.31
C GLU A 218 -2.63 5.91 8.28
N ALA A 219 -3.81 5.93 7.68
CA ALA A 219 -4.68 7.09 7.73
C ALA A 219 -5.06 7.50 9.17
N LEU A 220 -5.25 6.52 10.06
CA LEU A 220 -5.49 6.79 11.48
C LEU A 220 -4.28 7.42 12.17
N ARG A 221 -3.05 7.02 11.84
CA ARG A 221 -1.82 7.63 12.37
C ARG A 221 -1.65 9.06 11.90
N ILE A 222 -1.85 9.32 10.61
CA ILE A 222 -1.80 10.67 10.02
C ILE A 222 -2.85 11.58 10.70
N GLU A 223 -4.09 11.09 10.87
CA GLU A 223 -5.15 11.82 11.56
C GLU A 223 -4.76 12.12 13.01
N ALA A 224 -4.18 11.16 13.72
CA ALA A 224 -3.73 11.33 15.11
C ALA A 224 -2.64 12.41 15.24
N ILE A 225 -1.62 12.41 14.35
CA ILE A 225 -0.57 13.42 14.33
C ILE A 225 -1.16 14.82 14.07
N ASN A 226 -1.98 14.95 13.03
CA ASN A 226 -2.59 16.23 12.67
C ASN A 226 -3.48 16.75 13.81
N LYS A 227 -4.33 15.92 14.39
CA LYS A 227 -5.21 16.30 15.50
C LYS A 227 -4.40 16.71 16.72
N ALA A 228 -3.43 15.91 17.13
CA ALA A 228 -2.60 16.20 18.30
C ALA A 228 -1.85 17.55 18.16
N MET A 229 -1.24 17.78 17.01
CA MET A 229 -0.40 18.99 16.78
C MET A 229 -1.22 20.25 16.52
N THR A 230 -2.41 20.17 15.90
CA THR A 230 -3.17 21.35 15.48
C THR A 230 -4.30 21.73 16.43
N VAL A 231 -5.04 20.78 16.96
CA VAL A 231 -6.24 21.04 17.79
C VAL A 231 -5.92 20.87 19.28
N GLY A 232 -4.88 20.09 19.59
CA GLY A 232 -4.59 19.62 20.95
C GLY A 232 -5.47 18.43 21.32
N VAL A 233 -5.13 17.78 22.41
CA VAL A 233 -5.88 16.64 22.92
C VAL A 233 -6.72 17.13 24.09
N ASP A 234 -8.01 17.32 23.86
CA ASP A 234 -8.97 17.53 24.95
C ASP A 234 -9.38 16.15 25.46
N GLN A 235 -8.65 15.65 26.43
CA GLN A 235 -8.92 14.35 27.01
C GLN A 235 -9.50 14.51 28.42
N ASP A 236 -10.79 14.33 28.56
CA ASP A 236 -11.33 13.87 29.81
C ASP A 236 -10.82 12.45 30.06
N LEU A 237 -10.41 12.15 31.28
CA LEU A 237 -9.99 10.81 31.68
C LEU A 237 -11.12 9.81 31.40
N ALA A 238 -10.77 8.56 31.14
CA ALA A 238 -11.72 7.49 30.85
C ALA A 238 -12.69 7.26 32.00
N THR A 239 -13.91 7.78 31.90
CA THR A 239 -14.92 7.79 32.97
C THR A 239 -16.26 7.17 32.56
N LEU A 240 -16.49 7.00 31.27
CA LEU A 240 -17.74 6.48 30.72
C LEU A 240 -17.70 4.96 30.50
N PRO A 241 -18.85 4.27 30.59
CA PRO A 241 -18.93 2.88 30.19
C PRO A 241 -18.74 2.72 28.69
N MET A 242 -18.48 1.48 28.25
CA MET A 242 -18.37 1.14 26.83
C MET A 242 -19.62 1.52 26.04
N PRO A 243 -19.49 2.08 24.84
CA PRO A 243 -20.64 2.34 23.97
C PRO A 243 -21.26 1.00 23.49
N PRO A 244 -22.55 1.01 23.09
CA PRO A 244 -23.22 -0.19 22.60
C PRO A 244 -22.59 -0.70 21.30
N LYS A 245 -22.65 -2.02 21.11
CA LYS A 245 -22.22 -2.66 19.86
C LYS A 245 -23.17 -2.33 18.71
N ILE A 246 -22.63 -2.30 17.50
CA ILE A 246 -23.43 -2.16 16.29
C ILE A 246 -24.38 -3.35 16.17
N GLN A 247 -25.65 -3.08 15.89
CA GLN A 247 -26.65 -4.10 15.62
C GLN A 247 -26.61 -4.48 14.13
N TRP A 248 -26.29 -5.73 13.86
CA TRP A 248 -26.18 -6.25 12.52
C TRP A 248 -27.42 -7.05 12.13
N THR A 249 -27.87 -6.92 10.89
CA THR A 249 -28.89 -7.80 10.32
C THR A 249 -28.26 -9.17 10.09
N PRO A 250 -28.82 -10.26 10.65
CA PRO A 250 -28.32 -11.60 10.40
C PRO A 250 -28.45 -11.97 8.91
N LEU A 251 -27.44 -12.64 8.38
CA LEU A 251 -27.54 -13.27 7.06
C LEU A 251 -28.35 -14.57 7.19
N VAL A 252 -29.30 -14.76 6.31
CA VAL A 252 -30.12 -15.96 6.25
C VAL A 252 -29.63 -16.82 5.10
N VAL A 253 -29.24 -18.05 5.42
CA VAL A 253 -28.87 -19.08 4.45
C VAL A 253 -29.95 -20.16 4.47
N GLU A 254 -30.70 -20.25 3.38
CA GLU A 254 -31.78 -21.23 3.20
C GLU A 254 -31.33 -22.43 2.35
N ASN A 255 -32.03 -23.53 2.46
CA ASN A 255 -31.93 -24.70 1.57
C ASN A 255 -30.53 -25.33 1.45
N LEU A 256 -29.83 -25.55 2.57
CA LEU A 256 -28.58 -26.29 2.57
C LEU A 256 -28.85 -27.82 2.54
N PRO A 257 -28.13 -28.61 1.73
CA PRO A 257 -28.09 -30.08 1.86
C PRO A 257 -27.62 -30.50 3.26
N GLU A 258 -28.03 -31.70 3.71
CA GLU A 258 -27.62 -32.24 4.98
C GLU A 258 -26.20 -32.86 4.95
N ASP A 259 -25.74 -33.31 3.78
CA ASP A 259 -24.51 -34.10 3.60
C ASP A 259 -23.32 -33.26 3.13
N ILE A 260 -23.08 -32.09 3.74
CA ILE A 260 -21.94 -31.24 3.39
C ILE A 260 -20.69 -31.73 4.10
N VAL A 261 -19.66 -32.11 3.35
CA VAL A 261 -18.36 -32.52 3.89
C VAL A 261 -17.60 -31.32 4.37
N ILE A 262 -17.18 -31.35 5.65
CA ILE A 262 -16.36 -30.31 6.27
C ILE A 262 -15.09 -30.95 6.81
N GLU A 263 -13.96 -30.32 6.55
CA GLU A 263 -12.64 -30.76 7.01
C GLU A 263 -12.51 -30.73 8.54
N PRO A 264 -11.80 -31.69 9.15
CA PRO A 264 -11.65 -31.79 10.63
C PRO A 264 -11.05 -30.54 11.27
N LEU A 265 -10.15 -29.85 10.56
CA LEU A 265 -9.50 -28.66 11.07
C LEU A 265 -10.51 -27.54 11.39
N ALA A 266 -11.54 -27.37 10.55
CA ALA A 266 -12.55 -26.33 10.70
C ALA A 266 -13.43 -26.51 11.96
N GLN A 267 -13.51 -27.72 12.51
CA GLN A 267 -14.27 -27.98 13.72
C GLN A 267 -13.70 -27.27 14.94
N ALA A 268 -12.38 -27.07 14.96
CA ALA A 268 -11.69 -26.38 16.05
C ALA A 268 -11.44 -24.88 15.75
N VAL A 269 -11.90 -24.36 14.62
CA VAL A 269 -11.78 -22.94 14.27
C VAL A 269 -12.90 -22.15 14.94
N PRO A 270 -12.61 -21.08 15.70
CA PRO A 270 -13.63 -20.17 16.22
C PRO A 270 -14.34 -19.42 15.07
N HIS A 271 -15.66 -19.30 15.15
CA HIS A 271 -16.48 -18.71 14.09
C HIS A 271 -16.24 -17.20 13.85
N GLU A 272 -15.57 -16.53 14.77
CA GLU A 272 -15.13 -15.15 14.64
C GLU A 272 -13.72 -14.99 14.02
N CYS A 273 -13.02 -16.10 13.74
CA CYS A 273 -11.71 -16.07 13.09
C CYS A 273 -11.84 -16.15 11.57
N PHE A 274 -10.98 -15.43 10.85
CA PHE A 274 -10.71 -15.81 9.48
C PHE A 274 -10.06 -17.20 9.47
N TYR A 275 -10.28 -17.94 8.38
CA TYR A 275 -9.74 -19.27 8.21
C TYR A 275 -9.09 -19.43 6.85
N LEU A 276 -7.84 -19.87 6.87
CA LEU A 276 -7.06 -20.19 5.68
C LEU A 276 -6.55 -21.61 5.80
N ARG A 277 -6.83 -22.43 4.79
CA ARG A 277 -6.46 -23.84 4.74
C ARG A 277 -5.61 -24.15 3.54
N PHE A 278 -4.53 -24.89 3.74
CA PHE A 278 -3.65 -25.37 2.68
C PHE A 278 -3.94 -26.81 2.23
N GLY A 279 -4.71 -27.57 2.98
CA GLY A 279 -4.98 -28.99 2.73
C GLY A 279 -3.78 -29.86 3.02
N THR A 280 -2.64 -29.57 2.44
CA THR A 280 -1.40 -30.33 2.68
C THR A 280 -0.22 -29.42 2.96
N TRP A 281 0.76 -29.98 3.69
CA TRP A 281 2.05 -29.28 3.93
C TRP A 281 2.75 -28.84 2.63
N LYS A 282 2.64 -29.64 1.57
CA LYS A 282 3.24 -29.32 0.26
C LYS A 282 2.65 -28.05 -0.37
N ASN A 283 1.36 -27.82 -0.20
CA ASN A 283 0.69 -26.63 -0.73
C ASN A 283 1.19 -25.35 -0.05
N GLN A 284 1.42 -25.42 1.24
CA GLN A 284 1.96 -24.30 2.01
C GLN A 284 3.40 -24.00 1.56
N ILE A 285 4.25 -25.02 1.39
CA ILE A 285 5.60 -24.84 0.85
C ILE A 285 5.56 -24.22 -0.55
N TRP A 286 4.65 -24.67 -1.40
CA TRP A 286 4.51 -24.12 -2.75
C TRP A 286 4.17 -22.62 -2.73
N LEU A 287 3.21 -22.19 -1.90
CA LEU A 287 2.86 -20.75 -1.80
C LEU A 287 4.05 -19.93 -1.34
N GLN A 288 4.80 -20.44 -0.38
CA GLN A 288 6.01 -19.80 0.10
C GLN A 288 7.06 -19.68 -1.01
N GLN A 289 7.38 -20.77 -1.73
CA GLN A 289 8.31 -20.75 -2.85
C GLN A 289 7.88 -19.76 -3.93
N LEU A 290 6.58 -19.72 -4.26
CA LEU A 290 6.02 -18.79 -5.23
C LEU A 290 6.26 -17.34 -4.80
N THR A 291 5.97 -17.01 -3.55
CA THR A 291 6.16 -15.65 -3.03
C THR A 291 7.64 -15.27 -2.95
N GLU A 292 8.51 -16.18 -2.53
CA GLU A 292 9.97 -15.95 -2.49
C GLU A 292 10.57 -15.73 -3.88
N GLU A 293 10.13 -16.51 -4.85
CA GLU A 293 10.62 -16.44 -6.23
C GLU A 293 10.19 -15.13 -6.92
N PHE A 294 8.98 -14.64 -6.63
CA PHE A 294 8.42 -13.48 -7.32
C PHE A 294 8.50 -12.16 -6.52
N GLY A 295 9.39 -12.08 -5.55
CA GLY A 295 9.69 -10.82 -4.86
C GLY A 295 9.41 -10.83 -3.36
N GLY A 296 9.04 -11.97 -2.80
CA GLY A 296 8.86 -12.16 -1.37
C GLY A 296 7.60 -11.53 -0.77
N ASN A 297 6.83 -10.74 -1.57
CA ASN A 297 5.73 -9.93 -1.08
C ASN A 297 4.74 -9.59 -2.21
N LEU A 298 3.49 -10.06 -2.10
CA LEU A 298 2.45 -9.82 -3.10
C LEU A 298 2.14 -8.31 -3.26
N SER A 299 2.12 -7.55 -2.17
CA SER A 299 1.91 -6.11 -2.23
C SER A 299 3.05 -5.41 -2.97
N ARG A 300 4.30 -5.80 -2.70
CA ARG A 300 5.47 -5.28 -3.40
C ARG A 300 5.48 -5.65 -4.88
N MET A 301 5.04 -6.87 -5.22
CA MET A 301 4.88 -7.32 -6.61
C MET A 301 3.92 -6.42 -7.40
N ILE A 302 2.91 -5.85 -6.74
CA ILE A 302 1.85 -5.07 -7.38
C ILE A 302 2.10 -3.56 -7.26
N GLN A 303 2.54 -3.06 -6.10
CA GLN A 303 2.56 -1.62 -5.79
C GLN A 303 3.92 -0.95 -5.98
N LEU A 304 5.03 -1.70 -6.12
CA LEU A 304 6.40 -1.17 -6.24
C LEU A 304 6.74 -0.11 -5.19
N ARG A 305 6.35 -0.35 -3.93
CA ARG A 305 6.65 0.58 -2.83
C ARG A 305 8.14 0.61 -2.51
N GLY A 306 8.60 1.78 -2.07
CA GLY A 306 9.99 1.99 -1.66
C GLY A 306 10.32 1.46 -0.25
N TYR A 307 9.45 0.69 0.39
CA TYR A 307 9.69 0.15 1.74
C TYR A 307 9.16 -1.27 1.89
N GLN A 308 9.71 -1.97 2.87
CA GLN A 308 9.28 -3.29 3.26
C GLN A 308 8.94 -3.27 4.76
N PRO A 309 7.69 -3.58 5.14
CA PRO A 309 7.32 -3.78 6.53
C PRO A 309 8.03 -5.02 7.08
N LYS A 310 8.39 -4.99 8.37
CA LYS A 310 9.04 -6.11 9.05
C LYS A 310 8.04 -7.11 9.68
N ILE A 311 6.82 -7.15 9.16
CA ILE A 311 5.69 -7.86 9.80
C ILE A 311 5.97 -9.34 9.97
N GLN A 312 6.49 -9.95 8.95
CA GLN A 312 6.68 -11.38 8.86
C GLN A 312 7.69 -11.94 9.85
N SER A 313 8.87 -11.32 9.93
CA SER A 313 9.89 -11.71 10.92
C SER A 313 9.37 -11.53 12.34
N LYS A 314 8.60 -10.47 12.59
CA LYS A 314 7.98 -10.21 13.88
C LYS A 314 7.00 -11.29 14.32
N PHE A 315 6.15 -11.74 13.42
CA PHE A 315 5.14 -12.75 13.73
C PHE A 315 5.75 -14.12 14.04
N LEU A 316 6.71 -14.58 13.24
CA LEU A 316 7.43 -15.83 13.48
C LEU A 316 8.25 -15.77 14.76
N ASP A 317 8.94 -14.66 14.99
CA ASP A 317 9.65 -14.41 16.25
C ASP A 317 8.68 -14.51 17.43
N GLN A 318 7.53 -13.83 17.35
CA GLN A 318 6.54 -13.81 18.43
C GLN A 318 6.00 -15.20 18.75
N LEU A 319 5.79 -16.06 17.74
CA LEU A 319 5.39 -17.46 17.92
C LEU A 319 6.52 -18.37 18.40
N ALA A 320 7.78 -17.88 18.47
CA ALA A 320 8.95 -18.68 18.78
C ALA A 320 9.14 -19.86 17.82
N ILE A 321 8.84 -19.63 16.52
CA ILE A 321 8.99 -20.62 15.45
C ILE A 321 10.28 -20.30 14.69
N GLN A 322 11.28 -21.21 14.77
CA GLN A 322 12.47 -21.09 13.93
C GLN A 322 12.25 -21.77 12.58
N SER A 323 12.35 -21.01 11.52
CA SER A 323 12.02 -21.43 10.16
C SER A 323 12.78 -22.69 9.70
N SER A 324 14.10 -22.74 9.92
CA SER A 324 14.96 -23.83 9.44
C SER A 324 14.75 -25.19 10.14
N GLU A 325 14.14 -25.19 11.33
CA GLU A 325 13.90 -26.42 12.08
C GLU A 325 12.52 -27.02 11.81
N PHE A 326 11.56 -26.21 11.39
CA PHE A 326 10.21 -26.67 11.10
C PHE A 326 10.17 -27.60 9.88
N ASP A 327 10.96 -27.30 8.86
CA ASP A 327 11.05 -28.07 7.62
C ASP A 327 11.64 -29.46 7.78
N ARG A 328 12.73 -29.53 8.53
CA ARG A 328 13.49 -30.79 8.69
C ARG A 328 12.74 -31.86 9.46
N LEU A 329 11.79 -31.47 10.32
CA LEU A 329 11.22 -32.34 11.33
C LEU A 329 9.74 -32.69 11.13
N PHE A 330 9.00 -31.88 10.35
CA PHE A 330 7.54 -32.06 10.19
C PHE A 330 7.11 -32.42 8.77
N GLY A 331 8.04 -32.44 7.81
CA GLY A 331 7.72 -32.78 6.43
C GLY A 331 6.76 -33.96 6.34
N GLY A 332 5.52 -33.72 5.93
CA GLY A 332 4.48 -34.64 5.51
C GLY A 332 4.19 -35.92 6.30
N SER A 333 5.10 -36.32 7.18
CA SER A 333 4.98 -37.57 7.95
C SER A 333 4.14 -37.45 9.22
N LEU A 334 4.15 -36.28 9.88
CA LEU A 334 3.44 -36.04 11.13
C LEU A 334 2.22 -35.15 10.98
N ILE A 335 2.14 -34.34 9.90
CA ILE A 335 1.07 -33.37 9.66
C ILE A 335 0.27 -33.78 8.43
N ASP A 336 -1.04 -33.77 8.56
CA ASP A 336 -1.97 -34.06 7.48
C ASP A 336 -2.53 -32.80 6.83
N ASP A 337 -2.96 -31.83 7.65
CA ASP A 337 -3.53 -30.57 7.19
C ASP A 337 -2.93 -29.39 7.95
N VAL A 338 -2.83 -28.24 7.28
CA VAL A 338 -2.30 -26.98 7.83
C VAL A 338 -3.29 -25.86 7.59
N GLY A 339 -3.53 -25.08 8.62
CA GLY A 339 -4.35 -23.86 8.53
C GLY A 339 -3.77 -22.70 9.30
N VAL A 340 -4.25 -21.52 9.00
CA VAL A 340 -3.99 -20.30 9.74
C VAL A 340 -5.32 -19.65 10.11
N ILE A 341 -5.43 -19.20 11.34
CA ILE A 341 -6.63 -18.52 11.86
C ILE A 341 -6.25 -17.22 12.55
N GLY A 342 -7.18 -16.28 12.62
CA GLY A 342 -6.95 -15.05 13.38
C GLY A 342 -8.23 -14.25 13.60
N MET A 343 -8.21 -13.46 14.67
CA MET A 343 -9.34 -12.61 15.07
C MET A 343 -9.19 -11.17 14.55
N ASP A 344 -8.01 -10.80 14.07
CA ASP A 344 -7.75 -9.46 13.53
C ASP A 344 -6.70 -9.46 12.41
N SER A 345 -6.57 -8.32 11.75
CA SER A 345 -5.64 -8.09 10.65
C SER A 345 -4.56 -7.05 10.99
N TYR A 346 -4.40 -6.70 12.27
CA TYR A 346 -3.45 -5.67 12.71
C TYR A 346 -2.06 -6.25 12.94
N PHE A 347 -1.42 -6.69 11.87
CA PHE A 347 -0.14 -7.41 11.92
C PHE A 347 1.05 -6.56 12.39
N ASP A 348 1.03 -5.24 12.16
CA ASP A 348 2.17 -4.34 12.44
C ASP A 348 2.60 -4.31 13.91
N ASN A 349 1.65 -4.40 14.84
CA ASN A 349 1.88 -4.22 16.26
C ASN A 349 1.19 -5.30 17.12
N GLY A 350 1.23 -6.54 16.69
CA GLY A 350 0.73 -7.69 17.43
C GLY A 350 -0.71 -8.06 17.11
N ALA A 351 -0.90 -8.94 16.13
CA ALA A 351 -2.18 -9.51 15.77
C ALA A 351 -2.53 -10.76 16.58
N ALA A 352 -3.82 -11.01 16.77
CA ALA A 352 -4.36 -12.26 17.31
C ALA A 352 -4.45 -13.31 16.20
N ILE A 353 -3.37 -14.04 15.97
CA ILE A 353 -3.23 -14.99 14.85
C ILE A 353 -2.58 -16.30 15.32
N GLY A 354 -2.87 -17.41 14.65
CA GLY A 354 -2.30 -18.70 14.99
C GLY A 354 -2.21 -19.66 13.81
N VAL A 355 -1.32 -20.63 13.96
CA VAL A 355 -1.15 -21.76 13.04
C VAL A 355 -1.81 -22.97 13.62
N MET A 356 -2.64 -23.61 12.83
CA MET A 356 -3.31 -24.87 13.15
C MET A 356 -2.64 -26.01 12.35
N LEU A 357 -2.44 -27.12 13.02
CA LEU A 357 -1.90 -28.36 12.44
C LEU A 357 -2.82 -29.51 12.78
N HIS A 358 -3.25 -30.28 11.77
CA HIS A 358 -3.92 -31.55 11.99
C HIS A 358 -2.88 -32.66 11.97
N ALA A 359 -2.74 -33.39 13.07
CA ALA A 359 -1.69 -34.39 13.28
C ALA A 359 -2.12 -35.76 12.78
N LYS A 360 -1.23 -36.43 12.03
CA LYS A 360 -1.32 -37.87 11.81
C LYS A 360 -1.01 -38.68 13.07
N ASN A 361 -0.21 -38.10 13.97
CA ASN A 361 0.12 -38.69 15.27
C ASN A 361 0.31 -37.57 16.30
N THR A 362 -0.74 -37.29 17.04
CA THR A 362 -0.79 -36.25 18.07
C THR A 362 0.27 -36.41 19.15
N LYS A 363 0.56 -37.64 19.61
CA LYS A 363 1.56 -37.86 20.66
C LYS A 363 2.96 -37.50 20.20
N ALA A 364 3.33 -37.92 18.99
CA ALA A 364 4.64 -37.62 18.39
C ALA A 364 4.77 -36.11 18.15
N LEU A 365 3.75 -35.46 17.58
CA LEU A 365 3.76 -34.03 17.32
C LEU A 365 3.85 -33.23 18.61
N SER A 366 3.04 -33.51 19.63
CA SER A 366 3.06 -32.84 20.92
C SER A 366 4.41 -32.96 21.62
N SER A 367 4.99 -34.17 21.66
CA SER A 367 6.30 -34.39 22.30
C SER A 367 7.39 -33.56 21.62
N ASN A 368 7.39 -33.54 20.29
CA ASN A 368 8.35 -32.78 19.52
C ASN A 368 8.19 -31.27 19.75
N MET A 369 6.95 -30.74 19.68
CA MET A 369 6.66 -29.33 19.91
C MET A 369 7.11 -28.88 21.30
N ARG A 370 6.77 -29.60 22.33
CA ARG A 370 7.20 -29.30 23.71
C ARG A 370 8.72 -29.33 23.87
N SER A 371 9.39 -30.31 23.26
CA SER A 371 10.86 -30.38 23.28
C SER A 371 11.50 -29.15 22.64
N LYS A 372 11.00 -28.72 21.49
CA LYS A 372 11.49 -27.52 20.79
C LYS A 372 11.26 -26.24 21.59
N ARG A 373 10.06 -26.08 22.14
CA ARG A 373 9.71 -24.92 22.97
C ARG A 373 10.61 -24.81 24.22
N LYS A 374 10.93 -25.95 24.86
CA LYS A 374 11.89 -26.01 25.97
C LYS A 374 13.30 -25.60 25.53
N LYS A 375 13.78 -26.08 24.39
CA LYS A 375 15.08 -25.69 23.83
C LYS A 375 15.12 -24.21 23.50
N PHE A 376 14.06 -23.69 22.92
CA PHE A 376 13.95 -22.28 22.58
C PHE A 376 13.99 -21.38 23.83
N ALA A 377 13.19 -21.70 24.88
CA ALA A 377 13.21 -20.97 26.14
C ALA A 377 14.61 -21.01 26.80
N ALA A 378 15.28 -22.15 26.77
CA ALA A 378 16.65 -22.26 27.31
C ALA A 378 17.67 -21.43 26.51
N LYS A 379 17.54 -21.34 25.19
CA LYS A 379 18.40 -20.53 24.33
C LYS A 379 18.23 -19.02 24.58
N HIS A 380 17.03 -18.58 24.97
CA HIS A 380 16.67 -17.17 25.22
C HIS A 380 16.45 -16.89 26.70
N ALA A 381 17.13 -17.62 27.57
CA ALA A 381 17.06 -17.44 29.02
C ALA A 381 17.63 -16.07 29.47
N ASP A 382 18.54 -15.51 28.73
CA ASP A 382 19.09 -14.16 28.91
C ASP A 382 18.04 -13.05 28.64
N GLU A 383 17.05 -13.34 27.80
CA GLU A 383 15.89 -12.48 27.55
C GLU A 383 14.72 -12.76 28.53
N ASN A 384 14.92 -13.60 29.55
CA ASN A 384 13.91 -14.06 30.49
C ASN A 384 12.75 -14.83 29.82
N ALA A 385 13.04 -15.59 28.77
CA ALA A 385 12.05 -16.47 28.14
C ALA A 385 11.65 -17.60 29.10
N THR A 386 10.35 -17.74 29.37
CA THR A 386 9.79 -18.74 30.29
C THR A 386 8.66 -19.52 29.64
N ILE A 387 8.41 -20.75 30.13
CA ILE A 387 7.25 -21.54 29.76
C ILE A 387 6.38 -21.69 31.01
N THR A 388 5.12 -21.22 30.91
CA THR A 388 4.10 -21.32 31.94
C THR A 388 2.91 -22.11 31.45
N THR A 389 2.19 -22.77 32.35
CA THR A 389 0.94 -23.50 32.05
C THR A 389 -0.23 -22.68 32.55
N ILE A 390 -1.25 -22.50 31.73
CA ILE A 390 -2.51 -21.82 32.05
C ILE A 390 -3.59 -22.89 31.99
N THR A 391 -4.38 -22.99 33.06
CA THR A 391 -5.57 -23.85 33.10
C THR A 391 -6.78 -23.01 32.77
N THR A 392 -7.61 -23.47 31.85
CA THR A 392 -8.89 -22.85 31.51
C THR A 392 -9.98 -23.20 32.52
N ASP A 393 -11.12 -22.51 32.50
CA ASP A 393 -12.27 -22.81 33.34
C ASP A 393 -12.82 -24.23 33.10
N ALA A 394 -12.53 -24.84 31.96
CA ALA A 394 -12.90 -26.21 31.60
C ALA A 394 -11.81 -27.26 31.94
N ASP A 395 -10.86 -26.91 32.80
CA ASP A 395 -9.69 -27.76 33.19
C ASP A 395 -8.79 -28.20 32.03
N GLU A 396 -8.80 -27.48 30.95
CA GLU A 396 -7.89 -27.69 29.80
C GLU A 396 -6.62 -26.89 29.98
N THR A 397 -5.50 -27.34 29.42
CA THR A 397 -4.21 -26.72 29.61
C THR A 397 -3.71 -26.05 28.33
N ILE A 398 -3.20 -24.82 28.48
CA ILE A 398 -2.53 -24.04 27.45
C ILE A 398 -1.10 -23.74 27.91
N GLU A 399 -0.09 -24.04 27.10
CA GLU A 399 1.30 -23.72 27.41
C GLU A 399 1.69 -22.37 26.81
N LEU A 400 2.10 -21.40 27.62
CA LEU A 400 2.60 -20.10 27.18
C LEU A 400 4.12 -20.06 27.26
N LEU A 401 4.79 -19.81 26.13
CA LEU A 401 6.18 -19.40 26.05
C LEU A 401 6.21 -17.90 25.84
N SER A 402 6.84 -17.13 26.73
CA SER A 402 6.87 -15.67 26.60
C SER A 402 8.09 -15.03 27.23
N THR A 403 8.39 -13.79 26.77
CA THR A 403 9.28 -12.82 27.39
C THR A 403 8.50 -11.65 28.01
N PRO A 404 9.07 -10.90 28.97
CA PRO A 404 8.37 -9.78 29.62
C PRO A 404 7.97 -8.66 28.65
N ASP A 405 8.71 -8.46 27.58
CA ASP A 405 8.47 -7.43 26.55
C ASP A 405 7.52 -7.88 25.43
N ASN A 406 7.02 -9.12 25.49
CA ASN A 406 6.20 -9.79 24.46
C ASN A 406 6.90 -10.05 23.11
N ARG A 407 8.21 -9.87 23.02
CA ARG A 407 8.95 -10.24 21.81
C ARG A 407 8.64 -11.68 21.40
N TYR A 408 8.65 -12.57 22.39
CA TYR A 408 8.13 -13.94 22.25
C TYR A 408 6.84 -14.04 23.05
N ARG A 409 5.77 -14.51 22.40
CA ARG A 409 4.46 -14.72 22.99
C ARG A 409 3.73 -15.80 22.21
N SER A 410 3.91 -17.04 22.63
CA SER A 410 3.43 -18.21 21.91
C SER A 410 2.61 -19.10 22.83
N PHE A 411 1.31 -19.16 22.62
CA PHE A 411 0.42 -20.10 23.26
C PHE A 411 0.36 -21.39 22.45
N TYR A 412 0.44 -22.53 23.11
CA TYR A 412 0.30 -23.85 22.51
C TYR A 412 -0.83 -24.60 23.16
N ALA A 413 -1.82 -25.01 22.35
CA ALA A 413 -3.00 -25.76 22.79
C ALA A 413 -3.20 -26.99 21.90
N VAL A 414 -3.81 -28.04 22.45
CA VAL A 414 -4.09 -29.29 21.73
C VAL A 414 -5.52 -29.74 22.05
N ALA A 415 -6.28 -30.06 21.00
CA ALA A 415 -7.64 -30.58 21.08
C ALA A 415 -7.81 -31.75 20.09
N GLY A 416 -7.84 -33.00 20.61
CA GLY A 416 -7.80 -34.18 19.75
C GLY A 416 -6.53 -34.23 18.91
N ASP A 417 -6.71 -34.32 17.58
CA ASP A 417 -5.60 -34.31 16.62
C ASP A 417 -5.28 -32.90 16.11
N ASN A 418 -5.99 -31.87 16.58
CA ASN A 418 -5.73 -30.50 16.20
C ASN A 418 -4.79 -29.82 17.21
N HIS A 419 -3.76 -29.17 16.71
CA HIS A 419 -2.75 -28.42 17.46
C HIS A 419 -2.82 -26.96 17.01
N LEU A 420 -2.72 -26.04 17.97
CA LEU A 420 -2.67 -24.60 17.71
C LEU A 420 -1.44 -23.96 18.36
N LEU A 421 -0.73 -23.14 17.59
CA LEU A 421 0.26 -22.17 18.04
C LEU A 421 -0.27 -20.79 17.76
N THR A 422 -0.43 -19.92 18.76
CA THR A 422 -1.03 -18.58 18.56
C THR A 422 -0.37 -17.53 19.44
N THR A 423 -0.40 -16.29 18.98
CA THR A 423 0.05 -15.10 19.74
C THR A 423 -0.99 -14.65 20.79
N SER A 424 -2.22 -15.14 20.72
CA SER A 424 -3.34 -14.66 21.53
C SER A 424 -3.87 -15.74 22.47
N ARG A 425 -3.99 -15.39 23.75
CA ARG A 425 -4.64 -16.22 24.75
C ARG A 425 -6.10 -16.47 24.37
N ARG A 426 -6.80 -15.41 23.95
CA ARG A 426 -8.21 -15.50 23.56
C ARG A 426 -8.45 -16.49 22.42
N VAL A 427 -7.57 -16.47 21.40
CA VAL A 427 -7.65 -17.42 20.27
C VAL A 427 -7.42 -18.86 20.79
N ALA A 428 -6.47 -19.09 21.72
CA ALA A 428 -6.21 -20.41 22.27
C ALA A 428 -7.41 -20.95 23.10
N GLU A 429 -8.02 -20.12 23.93
CA GLU A 429 -9.23 -20.46 24.70
C GLU A 429 -10.40 -20.77 23.77
N ARG A 430 -10.65 -19.91 22.78
CA ARG A 430 -11.71 -20.09 21.77
C ARG A 430 -11.52 -21.34 20.91
N PHE A 431 -10.27 -21.67 20.56
CA PHE A 431 -9.92 -22.90 19.85
C PHE A 431 -10.37 -24.14 20.64
N LEU A 432 -10.07 -24.20 21.94
CA LEU A 432 -10.49 -25.32 22.80
C LEU A 432 -12.02 -25.39 22.94
N GLU A 433 -12.69 -24.25 23.09
CA GLU A 433 -14.16 -24.18 23.12
C GLU A 433 -14.78 -24.66 21.79
N SER A 434 -14.23 -24.24 20.65
CA SER A 434 -14.70 -24.61 19.32
C SER A 434 -14.52 -26.10 19.05
N ALA A 435 -13.44 -26.70 19.50
CA ALA A 435 -13.22 -28.16 19.40
C ALA A 435 -14.27 -28.96 20.16
N ARG A 436 -14.90 -28.38 21.19
CA ARG A 436 -16.07 -28.96 21.91
C ARG A 436 -17.41 -28.63 21.23
N GLY A 437 -17.38 -27.95 20.08
CA GLY A 437 -18.57 -27.53 19.34
C GLY A 437 -19.13 -26.16 19.73
N ILE A 438 -18.54 -25.45 20.71
CA ILE A 438 -19.03 -24.18 21.20
C ILE A 438 -18.49 -23.03 20.31
N GLY A 439 -19.34 -22.53 19.42
CA GLY A 439 -18.94 -21.46 18.50
C GLY A 439 -17.92 -21.89 17.45
N SER A 440 -17.97 -23.15 17.01
CA SER A 440 -17.17 -23.69 15.93
C SER A 440 -17.61 -23.11 14.59
N LEU A 441 -16.64 -22.81 13.73
CA LEU A 441 -16.87 -22.36 12.36
C LEU A 441 -17.63 -23.41 11.55
N ALA A 442 -17.27 -24.68 11.70
CA ALA A 442 -17.91 -25.82 11.03
C ALA A 442 -19.42 -25.90 11.27
N ASN A 443 -19.89 -25.41 12.41
CA ASN A 443 -21.30 -25.45 12.79
C ASN A 443 -22.10 -24.23 12.28
N THR A 444 -21.45 -23.28 11.61
CA THR A 444 -22.14 -22.10 11.05
C THR A 444 -22.72 -22.43 9.68
N ARG A 445 -23.99 -22.04 9.46
CA ARG A 445 -24.65 -22.27 8.16
C ARG A 445 -23.95 -21.53 7.02
N GLU A 446 -23.37 -20.38 7.31
CA GLU A 446 -22.59 -19.57 6.34
C GLU A 446 -21.36 -20.35 5.84
N PHE A 447 -20.60 -21.00 6.74
CA PHE A 447 -19.45 -21.81 6.36
C PHE A 447 -19.84 -23.12 5.66
N GLN A 448 -20.90 -23.76 6.13
CA GLN A 448 -21.47 -24.93 5.44
C GLN A 448 -21.87 -24.59 4.01
N PHE A 449 -22.49 -23.42 3.81
CA PHE A 449 -22.82 -22.93 2.48
C PHE A 449 -21.58 -22.66 1.63
N ALA A 450 -20.53 -22.06 2.22
CA ALA A 450 -19.25 -21.87 1.54
C ALA A 450 -18.64 -23.20 1.09
N ARG A 451 -18.71 -24.26 1.92
CA ARG A 451 -18.23 -25.60 1.57
C ARG A 451 -19.15 -26.34 0.57
N TYR A 452 -20.42 -26.02 0.56
CA TYR A 452 -21.33 -26.48 -0.51
C TYR A 452 -20.94 -25.87 -1.88
N GLN A 453 -20.59 -24.58 -1.92
CA GLN A 453 -20.16 -23.91 -3.16
C GLN A 453 -18.73 -24.28 -3.58
N MET A 454 -17.85 -24.44 -2.60
CA MET A 454 -16.43 -24.83 -2.77
C MET A 454 -16.13 -26.08 -1.93
N PRO A 455 -16.56 -27.28 -2.39
CA PRO A 455 -16.43 -28.52 -1.63
C PRO A 455 -14.97 -28.92 -1.42
N VAL A 456 -14.72 -29.68 -0.34
CA VAL A 456 -13.36 -30.14 0.02
C VAL A 456 -12.77 -31.03 -1.08
N GLU A 457 -13.60 -31.77 -1.78
CA GLU A 457 -13.25 -32.66 -2.91
C GLU A 457 -12.71 -31.92 -4.13
N ARG A 458 -12.85 -30.60 -4.20
CA ARG A 458 -12.16 -29.79 -5.23
C ARG A 458 -10.63 -29.93 -5.13
N ASP A 459 -10.13 -30.33 -3.96
CA ASP A 459 -8.69 -30.43 -3.68
C ASP A 459 -7.94 -29.13 -4.01
N ASP A 460 -8.45 -28.03 -3.46
CA ASP A 460 -7.86 -26.69 -3.66
C ASP A 460 -6.50 -26.62 -2.96
N THR A 461 -5.53 -25.99 -3.61
CA THR A 461 -4.19 -25.75 -3.06
C THR A 461 -4.24 -24.80 -1.86
N LEU A 462 -5.21 -23.87 -1.89
CA LEU A 462 -5.45 -22.89 -0.83
C LEU A 462 -6.94 -22.56 -0.80
N PHE A 463 -7.53 -22.54 0.39
CA PHE A 463 -8.88 -22.07 0.63
C PHE A 463 -8.86 -21.00 1.73
N ILE A 464 -9.45 -19.84 1.47
CA ILE A 464 -9.57 -18.72 2.41
C ILE A 464 -11.05 -18.45 2.66
N TYR A 465 -11.41 -18.30 3.93
CA TYR A 465 -12.75 -17.94 4.34
C TYR A 465 -12.72 -16.79 5.36
N LEU A 466 -13.44 -15.73 5.08
CA LEU A 466 -13.61 -14.57 5.94
C LEU A 466 -15.08 -14.54 6.39
N PRO A 467 -15.40 -15.01 7.61
CA PRO A 467 -16.78 -15.04 8.08
C PRO A 467 -17.31 -13.64 8.38
N THR A 468 -18.62 -13.46 8.30
CA THR A 468 -19.31 -12.22 8.71
C THR A 468 -18.87 -11.77 10.11
N ARG A 469 -18.72 -12.71 11.04
CA ARG A 469 -18.34 -12.45 12.43
C ARG A 469 -16.91 -11.91 12.58
N PHE A 470 -16.00 -12.28 11.67
CA PHE A 470 -14.67 -11.69 11.62
C PHE A 470 -14.75 -10.18 11.40
N PHE A 471 -15.50 -9.73 10.39
CA PHE A 471 -15.66 -8.31 10.12
C PHE A 471 -16.42 -7.59 11.26
N GLN A 472 -17.44 -8.23 11.83
CA GLN A 472 -18.19 -7.69 12.96
C GLN A 472 -17.28 -7.51 14.20
N GLN A 473 -16.36 -8.44 14.43
CA GLN A 473 -15.38 -8.36 15.53
C GLN A 473 -14.46 -7.14 15.38
N LEU A 474 -13.98 -6.86 14.18
CA LEU A 474 -13.16 -5.69 13.89
C LEU A 474 -13.89 -4.34 14.10
N LEU A 475 -15.23 -4.37 14.13
CA LEU A 475 -16.08 -3.19 14.33
C LEU A 475 -16.69 -3.10 15.73
N THR A 476 -16.29 -3.97 16.65
CA THR A 476 -16.71 -3.86 18.04
C THR A 476 -16.09 -2.62 18.71
N PRO A 477 -16.78 -2.01 19.71
CA PRO A 477 -16.22 -0.87 20.42
C PRO A 477 -14.89 -1.23 21.11
N GLU A 478 -14.79 -2.44 21.66
CA GLU A 478 -13.58 -2.94 22.32
C GLU A 478 -12.39 -2.94 21.33
N TYR A 479 -12.59 -3.50 20.13
CA TYR A 479 -11.54 -3.55 19.10
C TYR A 479 -11.15 -2.15 18.60
N GLN A 480 -12.13 -1.34 18.22
CA GLN A 480 -11.89 -0.05 17.59
C GLN A 480 -11.24 0.95 18.57
N ILE A 481 -11.65 0.96 19.82
CA ILE A 481 -11.10 1.87 20.83
C ILE A 481 -9.68 1.43 21.21
N GLU A 482 -9.44 0.12 21.39
CA GLU A 482 -8.08 -0.35 21.65
C GLU A 482 -7.15 -0.07 20.47
N LEU A 483 -7.59 -0.30 19.24
CA LEU A 483 -6.82 0.04 18.05
C LEU A 483 -6.47 1.54 17.99
N ARG A 484 -7.41 2.41 18.34
CA ARG A 484 -7.18 3.85 18.45
C ARG A 484 -6.14 4.18 19.52
N ARG A 485 -6.25 3.59 20.73
CA ARG A 485 -5.32 3.81 21.86
C ARG A 485 -3.90 3.38 21.52
N ARG A 486 -3.72 2.18 20.93
CA ARG A 486 -2.38 1.72 20.53
C ARG A 486 -1.78 2.57 19.39
N ASN A 487 -2.61 3.02 18.43
CA ASN A 487 -2.16 3.96 17.43
C ASN A 487 -1.72 5.31 18.03
N GLN A 488 -2.41 5.80 19.07
CA GLN A 488 -2.00 7.00 19.81
C GLN A 488 -0.64 6.78 20.47
N VAL A 489 -0.44 5.67 21.19
CA VAL A 489 0.83 5.35 21.84
C VAL A 489 1.98 5.25 20.83
N VAL A 490 1.79 4.57 19.70
CA VAL A 490 2.80 4.48 18.63
C VAL A 490 3.06 5.86 18.03
N THR A 491 2.03 6.66 17.82
CA THR A 491 2.17 8.05 17.35
C THR A 491 2.99 8.88 18.31
N ASP A 492 2.73 8.79 19.61
CA ASP A 492 3.47 9.54 20.62
C ASP A 492 4.94 9.10 20.70
N MET A 493 5.24 7.80 20.56
CA MET A 493 6.63 7.29 20.44
C MET A 493 7.36 7.95 19.27
N VAL A 494 6.72 8.00 18.10
CA VAL A 494 7.31 8.59 16.88
C VAL A 494 7.42 10.11 17.00
N LEU A 495 6.39 10.78 17.50
CA LEU A 495 6.41 12.23 17.73
C LEU A 495 7.54 12.63 18.68
N TYR A 496 7.75 11.86 19.75
CA TYR A 496 8.85 12.13 20.69
C TYR A 496 10.22 12.03 20.02
N GLU A 497 10.46 10.99 19.20
CA GLU A 497 11.71 10.85 18.46
C GLU A 497 11.91 12.01 17.48
N MET A 498 10.89 12.37 16.70
CA MET A 498 10.95 13.51 15.77
C MET A 498 11.18 14.84 16.50
N ALA A 499 10.49 15.07 17.63
CA ALA A 499 10.63 16.28 18.42
C ALA A 499 12.04 16.43 18.98
N LYS A 500 12.62 15.35 19.52
CA LYS A 500 14.02 15.34 20.00
C LYS A 500 15.02 15.68 18.91
N LEU A 501 14.87 15.02 17.76
CA LEU A 501 15.79 15.22 16.63
C LEU A 501 15.68 16.64 16.09
N LEU A 502 14.46 17.16 15.93
CA LEU A 502 14.23 18.51 15.43
C LEU A 502 14.72 19.58 16.42
N ALA A 503 14.44 19.41 17.72
CA ALA A 503 14.90 20.33 18.75
C ALA A 503 16.44 20.38 18.80
N ALA A 504 17.11 19.23 18.72
CA ALA A 504 18.56 19.15 18.61
C ALA A 504 19.08 19.83 17.34
N GLY A 505 18.44 19.59 16.19
CA GLY A 505 18.79 20.24 14.91
C GLY A 505 18.58 21.76 14.92
N GLU A 506 17.63 22.27 15.70
CA GLU A 506 17.39 23.71 15.92
C GLU A 506 18.25 24.29 17.08
N SER A 507 19.15 23.50 17.66
CA SER A 507 19.99 23.88 18.83
C SER A 507 19.16 24.31 20.04
N TYR A 508 17.98 23.74 20.22
CA TYR A 508 17.12 23.95 21.38
C TYR A 508 17.56 23.02 22.53
N ASP A 509 17.94 23.61 23.67
CA ASP A 509 18.33 22.84 24.87
C ASP A 509 17.08 22.31 25.58
N PHE A 510 16.99 20.99 25.72
CA PHE A 510 15.90 20.30 26.41
C PHE A 510 16.44 19.17 27.28
N LYS A 511 15.83 18.94 28.44
CA LYS A 511 16.20 17.88 29.39
C LYS A 511 15.01 16.96 29.69
N SER A 512 13.81 17.41 29.37
CA SER A 512 12.55 16.69 29.67
C SER A 512 11.57 16.77 28.54
N ILE A 513 10.49 15.95 28.60
CA ILE A 513 9.33 16.03 27.70
C ILE A 513 8.65 17.40 27.83
N ASP A 514 8.58 17.93 29.05
CA ASP A 514 7.97 19.25 29.31
C ASP A 514 8.70 20.37 28.59
N ASP A 515 10.03 20.30 28.49
CA ASP A 515 10.80 21.28 27.73
C ASP A 515 10.44 21.24 26.23
N LEU A 516 10.25 20.05 25.67
CA LEU A 516 9.82 19.88 24.28
C LEU A 516 8.37 20.37 24.06
N ILE A 517 7.48 20.20 25.04
CA ILE A 517 6.12 20.76 25.02
C ILE A 517 6.17 22.28 25.07
N ASN A 518 6.92 22.85 26.01
CA ASN A 518 7.09 24.30 26.18
C ASN A 518 7.77 24.95 24.96
N GLY A 519 8.71 24.24 24.32
CA GLY A 519 9.32 24.66 23.06
C GLY A 519 8.41 24.51 21.83
N GLY A 520 7.21 23.96 22.00
CA GLY A 520 6.23 23.77 20.93
C GLY A 520 6.56 22.65 19.96
N TYR A 521 7.51 21.74 20.29
CA TYR A 521 7.85 20.55 19.48
C TYR A 521 6.87 19.42 19.69
N LEU A 522 6.25 19.34 20.86
CA LEU A 522 5.23 18.37 21.21
C LEU A 522 3.90 19.05 21.53
N PRO A 523 2.77 18.36 21.39
CA PRO A 523 1.47 18.91 21.74
C PRO A 523 1.31 19.04 23.26
N ILE A 524 0.42 19.96 23.69
CA ILE A 524 0.00 20.06 25.06
C ILE A 524 -0.67 18.73 25.46
N ARG A 525 -0.36 18.21 26.66
CA ARG A 525 -0.80 16.91 27.19
C ARG A 525 -0.28 15.69 26.42
N PHE A 526 0.87 15.83 25.76
CA PHE A 526 1.59 14.71 25.18
C PHE A 526 1.79 13.58 26.21
N GLY A 527 1.62 12.31 25.76
CA GLY A 527 1.77 11.13 26.61
C GLY A 527 0.64 10.91 27.63
N SER A 528 -0.44 11.72 27.60
CA SER A 528 -1.61 11.50 28.46
C SER A 528 -2.54 10.48 27.82
N HIS A 529 -2.45 9.23 28.26
CA HIS A 529 -3.30 8.14 27.75
C HIS A 529 -4.43 7.83 28.73
N PRO A 530 -5.69 7.70 28.24
CA PRO A 530 -6.86 7.49 29.10
C PRO A 530 -6.80 6.23 29.96
N GLU A 531 -6.14 5.20 29.45
CA GLU A 531 -5.91 3.92 30.12
C GLU A 531 -4.72 3.91 31.07
N GLY A 532 -4.00 5.03 31.22
CA GLY A 532 -2.83 5.16 32.09
C GLY A 532 -1.56 4.49 31.57
N SER A 533 -1.51 4.13 30.26
CA SER A 533 -0.29 3.61 29.67
C SER A 533 0.81 4.68 29.59
N THR A 534 2.05 4.25 29.80
CA THR A 534 3.26 5.03 29.59
C THR A 534 4.13 4.31 28.57
N PHE A 535 5.14 5.02 28.03
CA PHE A 535 6.12 4.41 27.16
C PHE A 535 7.53 4.89 27.48
N GLU A 536 8.50 4.05 27.18
CA GLU A 536 9.91 4.32 27.40
C GLU A 536 10.77 3.73 26.28
N THR A 537 12.00 4.22 26.16
CA THR A 537 13.01 3.65 25.25
C THR A 537 13.89 2.69 26.05
N ILE A 538 13.95 1.43 25.62
CA ILE A 538 14.84 0.42 26.21
C ILE A 538 15.86 0.01 25.14
N GLY A 539 17.12 0.46 25.29
CA GLY A 539 18.12 0.23 24.26
C GLY A 539 17.74 0.89 22.94
N ASP A 540 17.47 0.08 21.93
CA ASP A 540 17.13 0.50 20.57
C ASP A 540 15.64 0.37 20.21
N TYR A 541 14.79 0.01 21.17
CA TYR A 541 13.36 -0.19 20.95
C TYR A 541 12.47 0.59 21.92
N TRP A 542 11.20 0.77 21.52
CA TRP A 542 10.16 1.38 22.34
C TRP A 542 9.32 0.34 23.05
N GLN A 543 8.98 0.58 24.31
CA GLN A 543 8.12 -0.28 25.11
C GLN A 543 6.96 0.51 25.71
N CYS A 544 5.73 -0.02 25.58
CA CYS A 544 4.55 0.46 26.28
C CYS A 544 4.32 -0.36 27.54
N SER A 545 3.99 0.30 28.66
CA SER A 545 3.79 -0.37 29.96
C SER A 545 2.64 -1.39 29.95
N LEU A 546 1.58 -1.17 29.16
CA LEU A 546 0.43 -2.08 29.10
C LEU A 546 0.48 -3.09 27.94
N ARG A 547 1.22 -2.78 26.87
CA ARG A 547 1.14 -3.54 25.61
C ARG A 547 2.41 -4.29 25.26
N GLY A 548 3.55 -3.95 25.91
CA GLY A 548 4.85 -4.54 25.62
C GLY A 548 5.64 -3.79 24.55
N ARG A 549 6.56 -4.47 23.89
CA ARG A 549 7.48 -3.91 22.90
C ARG A 549 6.74 -3.49 21.63
N ARG A 550 7.05 -2.30 21.06
CA ARG A 550 6.54 -1.86 19.76
C ARG A 550 6.82 -2.91 18.67
N GLY A 551 5.84 -3.25 17.88
CA GLY A 551 5.89 -4.31 16.89
C GLY A 551 5.47 -5.69 17.42
N PHE A 552 5.36 -5.85 18.76
CA PHE A 552 5.03 -7.09 19.45
C PHE A 552 3.99 -6.88 20.55
N PHE A 553 3.11 -5.91 20.39
CA PHE A 553 2.08 -5.62 21.40
C PHE A 553 1.21 -6.84 21.70
N THR A 554 0.73 -6.92 22.93
CA THR A 554 -0.35 -7.84 23.29
C THR A 554 -1.50 -7.68 22.29
N PRO A 555 -2.01 -8.75 21.65
CA PRO A 555 -3.09 -8.67 20.69
C PRO A 555 -4.33 -7.93 21.24
N VAL A 556 -5.08 -7.26 20.33
CA VAL A 556 -6.30 -6.52 20.73
C VAL A 556 -7.29 -7.43 21.45
N ALA A 557 -7.45 -8.67 20.96
CA ALA A 557 -8.37 -9.65 21.53
C ALA A 557 -8.06 -10.03 23.01
N ASP A 558 -6.80 -9.82 23.45
CA ASP A 558 -6.35 -10.13 24.82
C ASP A 558 -6.42 -8.91 25.75
N MET A 559 -6.76 -7.72 25.23
CA MET A 559 -6.87 -6.49 26.00
C MET A 559 -8.29 -6.31 26.56
N LYS A 560 -8.39 -5.91 27.82
CA LYS A 560 -9.69 -5.58 28.46
C LYS A 560 -9.84 -4.07 28.51
N ILE A 561 -10.95 -3.57 27.99
CA ILE A 561 -11.36 -2.16 28.07
C ILE A 561 -12.67 -2.10 28.81
N GLU A 562 -12.70 -1.39 29.92
CA GLU A 562 -13.91 -1.26 30.74
C GLU A 562 -14.52 0.14 30.64
N ARG A 563 -13.68 1.14 30.39
CA ARG A 563 -14.11 2.53 30.41
C ARG A 563 -13.48 3.31 29.25
N VAL A 564 -14.21 4.33 28.78
CA VAL A 564 -13.82 5.16 27.64
C VAL A 564 -13.96 6.65 27.97
N THR A 565 -13.25 7.50 27.25
CA THR A 565 -13.42 8.96 27.29
C THR A 565 -14.66 9.38 26.50
N LEU A 566 -15.14 10.59 26.73
CA LEU A 566 -16.22 11.19 25.95
C LEU A 566 -15.84 11.33 24.46
N ASP A 567 -14.58 11.66 24.16
CA ASP A 567 -14.06 11.75 22.78
C ASP A 567 -14.03 10.36 22.11
N GLU A 568 -13.58 9.31 22.80
CA GLU A 568 -13.62 7.94 22.29
C GLU A 568 -15.06 7.46 22.04
N GLN A 569 -15.98 7.75 22.94
CA GLN A 569 -17.38 7.39 22.80
C GLN A 569 -18.01 8.08 21.58
N ARG A 570 -17.81 9.42 21.44
CA ARG A 570 -18.31 10.18 20.28
C ARG A 570 -17.73 9.69 18.97
N TRP A 571 -16.43 9.45 18.95
CA TRP A 571 -15.73 8.94 17.78
C TRP A 571 -16.24 7.56 17.33
N PHE A 572 -16.46 6.64 18.30
CA PHE A 572 -17.04 5.33 17.99
C PHE A 572 -18.49 5.44 17.55
N THR A 573 -19.32 6.25 18.23
CA THR A 573 -20.73 6.44 17.89
C THR A 573 -20.89 6.95 16.45
N GLN A 574 -20.10 7.93 16.02
CA GLN A 574 -20.13 8.41 14.63
C GLN A 574 -19.84 7.32 13.61
N ARG A 575 -18.91 6.38 13.92
CA ARG A 575 -18.61 5.21 13.07
C ARG A 575 -19.76 4.20 13.10
N ALA A 576 -20.28 3.90 14.28
CA ALA A 576 -21.40 2.99 14.44
C ALA A 576 -22.64 3.48 13.69
N ASP A 577 -22.94 4.77 13.74
CA ASP A 577 -24.02 5.42 12.97
C ASP A 577 -23.80 5.27 11.47
N PHE A 578 -22.56 5.44 11.00
CA PHE A 578 -22.25 5.23 9.57
C PHE A 578 -22.57 3.79 9.15
N PHE A 579 -22.11 2.79 9.90
CA PHE A 579 -22.39 1.38 9.57
C PHE A 579 -23.86 1.05 9.67
N SER A 580 -24.55 1.47 10.73
CA SER A 580 -25.98 1.22 10.94
C SER A 580 -26.85 1.82 9.84
N ASN A 581 -26.45 2.97 9.28
CA ASN A 581 -27.20 3.66 8.24
C ASN A 581 -26.89 3.18 6.81
N ASN A 582 -25.64 2.74 6.57
CA ASN A 582 -25.16 2.44 5.21
C ASN A 582 -24.87 0.95 4.97
N ILE A 583 -24.52 0.19 6.02
CA ILE A 583 -24.05 -1.20 5.92
C ILE A 583 -24.76 -2.05 6.96
N LYS A 584 -25.95 -2.49 6.66
CA LYS A 584 -26.79 -3.23 7.61
C LYS A 584 -26.29 -4.65 7.89
N SER A 585 -25.57 -5.26 6.96
CA SER A 585 -24.97 -6.60 7.08
C SER A 585 -23.55 -6.56 6.53
N LEU A 586 -22.73 -7.50 6.96
CA LEU A 586 -21.38 -7.74 6.41
C LEU A 586 -21.40 -9.13 5.78
N ASP A 587 -20.91 -9.22 4.54
CA ASP A 587 -21.02 -10.46 3.78
C ASP A 587 -19.77 -11.31 3.97
N PRO A 588 -19.89 -12.63 4.11
CA PRO A 588 -18.75 -13.53 4.14
C PRO A 588 -18.09 -13.59 2.77
N MET A 589 -16.79 -13.83 2.77
CA MET A 589 -15.99 -13.94 1.56
C MET A 589 -15.24 -15.27 1.55
N MET A 590 -15.16 -15.90 0.39
CA MET A 590 -14.38 -17.11 0.19
C MET A 590 -13.55 -17.01 -1.07
N ILE A 591 -12.35 -17.60 -1.02
CA ILE A 591 -11.41 -17.67 -2.14
C ILE A 591 -10.82 -19.07 -2.15
N ALA A 592 -10.91 -19.72 -3.29
CA ALA A 592 -10.23 -20.98 -3.54
C ALA A 592 -9.18 -20.80 -4.63
N VAL A 593 -8.01 -21.37 -4.41
CA VAL A 593 -6.90 -21.35 -5.37
C VAL A 593 -6.51 -22.77 -5.70
N LYS A 594 -6.45 -23.08 -6.99
CA LYS A 594 -6.01 -24.38 -7.48
C LYS A 594 -4.85 -24.23 -8.43
N ARG A 595 -3.81 -24.99 -8.16
CA ARG A 595 -2.58 -25.02 -8.97
C ARG A 595 -2.63 -26.19 -9.95
N TYR A 596 -2.26 -25.90 -11.19
CA TYR A 596 -2.02 -26.90 -12.23
C TYR A 596 -0.58 -26.79 -12.71
N LYS A 597 0.24 -27.80 -12.39
CA LYS A 597 1.61 -27.88 -12.90
C LYS A 597 1.53 -28.33 -14.37
N GLN A 598 2.17 -27.58 -15.25
CA GLN A 598 2.34 -27.92 -16.66
C GLN A 598 3.81 -28.28 -16.96
N GLU A 599 4.11 -28.63 -18.19
CA GLU A 599 5.48 -28.90 -18.63
C GLU A 599 6.34 -27.62 -18.63
N ASP A 600 7.67 -27.79 -18.67
CA ASP A 600 8.65 -26.69 -18.79
C ASP A 600 8.57 -25.59 -17.72
N LYS A 601 8.26 -25.96 -16.46
CA LYS A 601 8.16 -25.01 -15.33
C LYS A 601 7.05 -23.95 -15.49
N PHE A 602 6.11 -24.24 -16.36
CA PHE A 602 4.92 -23.43 -16.51
C PHE A 602 3.86 -23.90 -15.50
N GLU A 603 3.26 -22.97 -14.79
CA GLU A 603 2.17 -23.24 -13.85
C GLU A 603 0.95 -22.39 -14.19
N ARG A 604 -0.21 -23.03 -14.12
CA ARG A 604 -1.51 -22.33 -14.20
C ARG A 604 -2.12 -22.28 -12.81
N ILE A 605 -2.42 -21.09 -12.34
CA ILE A 605 -3.07 -20.83 -11.06
C ILE A 605 -4.50 -20.38 -11.37
N VAL A 606 -5.45 -21.19 -10.98
CA VAL A 606 -6.89 -20.85 -11.08
C VAL A 606 -7.38 -20.42 -9.73
N PHE A 607 -8.04 -19.28 -9.66
CA PHE A 607 -8.63 -18.79 -8.42
C PHE A 607 -10.10 -18.40 -8.62
N ASP A 608 -10.92 -18.84 -7.68
CA ASP A 608 -12.34 -18.52 -7.60
C ASP A 608 -12.57 -17.75 -6.29
N ALA A 609 -13.12 -16.54 -6.39
CA ALA A 609 -13.50 -15.76 -5.22
C ALA A 609 -15.00 -15.47 -5.26
N GLN A 610 -15.66 -15.58 -4.11
CA GLN A 610 -17.07 -15.32 -4.00
C GLN A 610 -17.40 -14.54 -2.74
N VAL A 611 -18.37 -13.65 -2.86
CA VAL A 611 -19.08 -13.02 -1.74
C VAL A 611 -20.49 -13.58 -1.76
N LEU A 612 -20.84 -14.39 -0.76
CA LEU A 612 -22.07 -15.20 -0.78
C LEU A 612 -22.46 -15.65 0.64
N PRO A 613 -23.69 -15.40 1.12
CA PRO A 613 -24.71 -14.58 0.48
C PRO A 613 -24.37 -13.09 0.43
N LEU A 614 -24.90 -12.40 -0.59
CA LEU A 614 -24.66 -10.98 -0.83
C LEU A 614 -25.79 -10.12 -0.27
N GLY A 615 -25.49 -9.13 0.54
CA GLY A 615 -26.43 -8.10 0.97
C GLY A 615 -26.60 -7.00 -0.09
N GLU A 616 -27.74 -6.94 -0.78
CA GLU A 616 -27.94 -6.11 -1.96
C GLU A 616 -27.76 -4.61 -1.77
N ASP A 617 -28.17 -4.05 -0.63
CA ASP A 617 -28.24 -2.59 -0.44
C ASP A 617 -26.90 -1.86 -0.57
N LYS A 618 -25.79 -2.49 -0.21
CA LYS A 618 -24.44 -1.90 -0.22
C LYS A 618 -23.84 -1.73 -1.61
N TYR A 619 -24.27 -2.54 -2.55
CA TYR A 619 -23.71 -2.61 -3.91
C TYR A 619 -24.57 -1.88 -4.94
N LYS A 620 -25.60 -1.13 -4.50
CA LYS A 620 -26.54 -0.42 -5.40
C LYS A 620 -25.85 0.40 -6.48
N TRP A 621 -24.76 1.11 -6.11
CA TRP A 621 -24.03 1.94 -7.07
C TRP A 621 -23.35 1.10 -8.19
N LEU A 622 -22.86 -0.09 -7.84
CA LEU A 622 -22.24 -1.02 -8.79
C LEU A 622 -23.35 -1.70 -9.63
N VAL A 623 -24.38 -2.20 -8.96
CA VAL A 623 -25.51 -2.90 -9.56
C VAL A 623 -26.27 -2.03 -10.55
N GLN A 624 -26.50 -0.74 -10.24
CA GLN A 624 -27.23 0.18 -11.12
C GLN A 624 -26.50 0.50 -12.42
N ARG A 625 -25.19 0.26 -12.49
CA ARG A 625 -24.38 0.53 -13.69
C ARG A 625 -23.96 -0.72 -14.44
N MET A 626 -23.94 -1.87 -13.78
CA MET A 626 -23.66 -3.15 -14.44
C MET A 626 -24.92 -3.65 -15.16
N GLY A 627 -24.75 -4.01 -16.41
CA GLY A 627 -25.80 -4.72 -17.16
C GLY A 627 -25.85 -6.20 -16.74
N PRO A 628 -26.75 -6.98 -17.36
CA PRO A 628 -26.81 -8.42 -17.12
C PRO A 628 -25.52 -9.13 -17.58
N PRO A 629 -25.23 -10.34 -17.06
CA PRO A 629 -24.10 -11.13 -17.54
C PRO A 629 -24.23 -11.44 -19.04
N LEU A 630 -23.20 -11.11 -19.81
CA LEU A 630 -23.17 -11.34 -21.26
C LEU A 630 -22.78 -12.79 -21.53
N LYS A 631 -23.62 -13.49 -22.30
CA LYS A 631 -23.35 -14.83 -22.85
C LYS A 631 -22.54 -14.78 -24.14
N GLN A 632 -22.08 -13.61 -24.50
CA GLN A 632 -21.34 -13.33 -25.72
C GLN A 632 -20.06 -12.57 -25.37
N GLU A 633 -19.05 -12.67 -26.21
CA GLU A 633 -17.80 -11.91 -26.12
C GLU A 633 -17.44 -11.37 -27.51
N VAL A 634 -16.58 -10.37 -27.54
CA VAL A 634 -16.02 -9.80 -28.77
C VAL A 634 -14.87 -10.68 -29.25
N ARG A 635 -14.92 -11.12 -30.51
CA ARG A 635 -13.84 -11.90 -31.11
C ARG A 635 -12.51 -11.12 -31.01
N ARG A 636 -11.44 -11.80 -30.63
CA ARG A 636 -10.09 -11.23 -30.55
C ARG A 636 -9.59 -10.81 -31.93
N ALA A 637 -9.10 -9.57 -32.07
CA ALA A 637 -8.24 -9.22 -33.20
C ALA A 637 -6.84 -9.85 -33.02
N PRO A 638 -6.12 -10.19 -34.11
CA PRO A 638 -4.86 -10.94 -34.02
C PRO A 638 -3.79 -10.29 -33.14
N GLU A 639 -3.76 -8.95 -33.08
CA GLU A 639 -2.77 -8.18 -32.34
C GLU A 639 -3.23 -7.78 -30.92
N ASP A 640 -4.42 -8.15 -30.48
CA ASP A 640 -4.89 -7.78 -29.15
C ASP A 640 -4.12 -8.51 -28.06
N ILE A 641 -3.38 -7.78 -27.24
CA ILE A 641 -2.58 -8.34 -26.13
C ILE A 641 -3.22 -8.11 -24.76
N VAL A 642 -3.87 -6.97 -24.56
CA VAL A 642 -4.70 -6.69 -23.39
C VAL A 642 -6.12 -6.41 -23.88
N ARG A 643 -7.12 -7.06 -23.31
CA ARG A 643 -8.53 -6.87 -23.65
C ARG A 643 -9.36 -6.67 -22.39
N PHE A 644 -10.37 -5.84 -22.51
CA PHE A 644 -11.41 -5.75 -21.49
C PHE A 644 -12.79 -5.71 -22.16
N GLU A 645 -13.78 -6.24 -21.47
CA GLU A 645 -15.17 -6.21 -21.84
C GLU A 645 -16.02 -5.93 -20.61
N ALA A 646 -17.11 -5.18 -20.77
CA ALA A 646 -18.02 -4.88 -19.68
C ALA A 646 -19.46 -4.73 -20.17
N SER A 647 -20.39 -5.33 -19.45
CA SER A 647 -21.83 -5.10 -19.61
C SER A 647 -22.24 -3.87 -18.79
N VAL A 648 -22.78 -2.87 -19.46
CA VAL A 648 -23.21 -1.61 -18.84
C VAL A 648 -24.69 -1.36 -19.17
N GLN A 649 -25.48 -1.03 -18.15
CA GLN A 649 -26.89 -0.66 -18.30
C GLN A 649 -27.08 0.84 -18.08
N GLY A 650 -27.88 1.46 -18.94
CA GLY A 650 -28.07 2.91 -18.92
C GLY A 650 -26.93 3.67 -19.59
N GLY A 651 -27.22 4.71 -20.37
CA GLY A 651 -26.17 5.60 -20.92
C GLY A 651 -25.31 6.19 -19.81
N LEU A 652 -24.12 6.71 -20.13
CA LEU A 652 -23.19 7.35 -19.19
C LEU A 652 -23.85 8.46 -18.35
N LEU A 653 -25.00 8.98 -18.82
CA LEU A 653 -25.85 10.00 -18.20
C LEU A 653 -27.22 9.48 -17.75
N GLY A 654 -27.44 8.16 -17.69
CA GLY A 654 -28.69 7.57 -17.16
C GLY A 654 -29.91 7.67 -18.06
N ALA A 655 -29.75 7.94 -19.36
CA ALA A 655 -30.86 8.29 -20.25
C ALA A 655 -31.50 7.09 -21.01
N THR A 656 -30.92 5.89 -20.98
CA THR A 656 -31.47 4.74 -21.71
C THR A 656 -31.52 3.48 -20.86
N ALA A 657 -32.60 2.67 -21.00
CA ALA A 657 -32.74 1.36 -20.36
C ALA A 657 -31.98 0.25 -21.11
N GLN A 658 -31.27 0.57 -22.18
CA GLN A 658 -30.60 -0.39 -23.04
C GLN A 658 -29.26 -0.86 -22.45
N THR A 659 -28.98 -2.15 -22.56
CA THR A 659 -27.69 -2.74 -22.19
C THR A 659 -26.70 -2.59 -23.34
N HIS A 660 -25.50 -2.13 -23.00
CA HIS A 660 -24.39 -2.01 -23.92
C HIS A 660 -23.25 -2.94 -23.51
N HIS A 661 -22.66 -3.60 -24.49
CA HIS A 661 -21.42 -4.32 -24.37
C HIS A 661 -20.28 -3.35 -24.72
N LEU A 662 -19.60 -2.83 -23.70
CA LEU A 662 -18.37 -2.05 -23.86
C LEU A 662 -17.20 -3.01 -24.01
N PHE A 663 -16.28 -2.69 -24.91
CA PHE A 663 -15.08 -3.48 -25.11
C PHE A 663 -13.92 -2.59 -25.53
N GLY A 664 -12.70 -3.11 -25.35
CA GLY A 664 -11.50 -2.42 -25.81
C GLY A 664 -10.29 -3.32 -25.74
N ALA A 665 -9.27 -2.94 -26.47
CA ALA A 665 -8.00 -3.65 -26.46
C ALA A 665 -6.81 -2.70 -26.61
N VAL A 666 -5.68 -3.12 -26.02
CA VAL A 666 -4.34 -2.65 -26.37
C VAL A 666 -3.74 -3.68 -27.33
N GLN A 667 -3.24 -3.21 -28.45
CA GLN A 667 -2.68 -4.09 -29.48
C GLN A 667 -1.16 -4.23 -29.31
N ASP A 668 -0.62 -5.38 -29.69
CA ASP A 668 0.80 -5.69 -29.66
C ASP A 668 1.56 -4.99 -30.80
N TYR A 669 1.60 -3.66 -30.70
CA TYR A 669 2.25 -2.80 -31.66
C TYR A 669 3.04 -1.71 -30.93
N LEU A 670 4.24 -1.44 -31.40
CA LEU A 670 5.05 -0.31 -30.94
C LEU A 670 5.30 0.64 -32.11
N ASP A 671 4.87 1.89 -31.97
CA ASP A 671 5.22 2.93 -32.91
C ASP A 671 6.72 3.28 -32.71
N PRO A 672 7.56 3.16 -33.76
CA PRO A 672 8.98 3.48 -33.63
C PRO A 672 9.27 4.94 -33.25
N ASP A 673 8.32 5.86 -33.46
CA ASP A 673 8.46 7.29 -33.16
C ASP A 673 7.88 7.71 -31.79
N ILE A 674 7.57 6.76 -30.90
CA ILE A 674 7.04 7.06 -29.59
C ILE A 674 8.06 7.88 -28.77
N ASP A 675 7.75 9.17 -28.54
CA ASP A 675 8.48 9.99 -27.57
C ASP A 675 8.08 9.63 -26.13
N LEU A 676 8.87 8.75 -25.53
CA LEU A 676 8.69 8.24 -24.19
C LEU A 676 9.06 9.26 -23.09
N LYS A 677 9.34 10.52 -23.42
CA LYS A 677 9.67 11.60 -22.46
C LYS A 677 8.40 12.23 -21.86
N PRO A 678 8.22 12.21 -20.56
CA PRO A 678 6.99 12.67 -19.94
C PRO A 678 6.89 14.18 -19.72
N LYS A 679 5.76 14.76 -20.04
CA LYS A 679 5.44 16.18 -19.76
C LYS A 679 4.01 16.35 -19.23
N SER A 680 3.78 16.80 -17.93
CA SER A 680 2.53 17.19 -17.22
C SER A 680 1.17 16.41 -17.41
N PHE A 681 0.03 16.80 -16.78
CA PHE A 681 -1.31 16.15 -16.82
C PHE A 681 -1.93 16.02 -18.24
N LEU A 682 -1.65 16.93 -19.15
CA LEU A 682 -1.92 16.73 -20.60
C LEU A 682 -1.21 15.49 -21.18
N ARG A 683 -0.24 14.96 -20.48
CA ARG A 683 0.54 13.75 -20.77
C ARG A 683 -0.22 12.43 -20.56
N LEU A 684 -1.21 12.37 -19.65
CA LEU A 684 -2.05 11.19 -19.55
C LEU A 684 -2.81 11.00 -20.88
N LEU A 685 -3.35 12.07 -21.43
CA LEU A 685 -3.96 12.07 -22.75
C LEU A 685 -2.93 11.75 -23.88
N ASP A 686 -1.71 12.23 -23.77
CA ASP A 686 -0.65 11.91 -24.74
C ASP A 686 -0.18 10.47 -24.62
N THR A 687 -0.10 9.90 -23.42
CA THR A 687 0.17 8.47 -23.20
C THR A 687 -0.96 7.62 -23.78
N PHE A 688 -2.23 8.00 -23.58
CA PHE A 688 -3.37 7.33 -24.18
C PHE A 688 -3.35 7.43 -25.72
N ARG A 689 -2.96 8.58 -26.28
CA ARG A 689 -2.83 8.78 -27.72
C ARG A 689 -1.74 7.90 -28.33
N GLN A 690 -0.67 7.66 -27.59
CA GLN A 690 0.45 6.83 -28.00
C GLN A 690 0.22 5.33 -27.76
N THR A 691 -0.77 4.98 -26.93
CA THR A 691 -1.10 3.59 -26.67
C THR A 691 -1.84 3.00 -27.88
N PRO A 692 -1.29 2.00 -28.54
CA PRO A 692 -1.92 1.38 -29.67
C PRO A 692 -3.15 0.58 -29.20
N GLY A 693 -4.33 1.09 -29.46
CA GLY A 693 -5.53 0.44 -29.00
C GLY A 693 -6.82 1.05 -29.52
N TYR A 694 -7.90 0.44 -29.07
CA TYR A 694 -9.25 0.87 -29.40
C TYR A 694 -10.22 0.62 -28.24
N VAL A 695 -11.33 1.36 -28.25
CA VAL A 695 -12.45 1.17 -27.34
C VAL A 695 -13.73 1.21 -28.17
N GLY A 696 -14.66 0.32 -27.91
CA GLY A 696 -15.91 0.25 -28.65
C GLY A 696 -17.11 -0.10 -27.80
N ALA A 697 -18.27 0.00 -28.42
CA ALA A 697 -19.54 -0.41 -27.87
C ALA A 697 -20.36 -1.18 -28.90
N TRP A 698 -21.13 -2.18 -28.45
CA TRP A 698 -22.09 -2.94 -29.21
C TRP A 698 -23.31 -3.27 -28.31
N PRO A 699 -24.58 -3.12 -28.78
CA PRO A 699 -24.94 -2.38 -29.98
C PRO A 699 -24.67 -0.88 -29.84
N ASN A 700 -24.51 -0.20 -30.98
CA ASN A 700 -24.26 1.24 -31.00
C ASN A 700 -25.58 2.00 -30.72
N ALA A 701 -25.84 2.25 -29.47
CA ALA A 701 -27.00 3.03 -29.01
C ALA A 701 -26.68 4.47 -28.70
N GLY A 702 -25.78 5.10 -29.44
CA GLY A 702 -25.43 6.50 -29.23
C GLY A 702 -24.51 6.74 -28.01
N LEU A 703 -23.93 5.72 -27.42
CA LEU A 703 -23.08 5.83 -26.23
C LEU A 703 -21.90 6.80 -26.41
N THR A 704 -21.40 6.93 -27.64
CA THR A 704 -20.30 7.84 -27.98
C THR A 704 -20.76 9.18 -28.55
N ASN A 705 -22.09 9.40 -28.73
CA ASN A 705 -22.61 10.62 -29.34
C ASN A 705 -22.48 11.87 -28.46
N TRP A 706 -22.31 11.69 -27.15
CA TRP A 706 -22.09 12.80 -26.21
C TRP A 706 -20.69 13.42 -26.30
N MET A 707 -19.75 12.71 -26.95
CA MET A 707 -18.38 13.22 -27.09
C MET A 707 -18.33 14.39 -28.07
N PRO A 708 -17.62 15.48 -27.76
CA PRO A 708 -17.52 16.63 -28.63
C PRO A 708 -17.06 16.25 -30.04
N GLN A 709 -17.83 16.69 -31.07
CA GLN A 709 -17.54 16.46 -32.48
C GLN A 709 -17.63 14.98 -32.95
N LEU A 710 -17.96 14.03 -32.07
CA LEU A 710 -18.15 12.62 -32.45
C LEU A 710 -19.63 12.23 -32.59
N GLY A 711 -20.57 13.08 -32.11
CA GLY A 711 -22.01 12.86 -32.24
C GLY A 711 -22.60 13.13 -33.64
N GLY A 712 -21.77 13.59 -34.60
CA GLY A 712 -22.20 13.91 -35.95
C GLY A 712 -22.51 12.67 -36.82
N GLN A 713 -23.11 12.89 -37.97
CA GLN A 713 -23.29 11.83 -38.98
C GLN A 713 -21.93 11.34 -39.48
N PRO A 714 -21.73 10.03 -39.59
CA PRO A 714 -20.52 9.47 -40.16
C PRO A 714 -20.46 9.76 -41.69
N ASP A 715 -19.26 9.78 -42.23
CA ASP A 715 -19.04 9.82 -43.68
C ASP A 715 -19.53 8.55 -44.41
N ALA A 716 -19.36 8.51 -45.72
CA ALA A 716 -19.80 7.36 -46.55
C ALA A 716 -19.09 6.03 -46.16
N PHE A 717 -17.98 6.09 -45.46
CA PHE A 717 -17.20 4.93 -44.99
C PHE A 717 -17.44 4.59 -43.50
N GLY A 718 -18.28 5.35 -42.81
CA GLY A 718 -18.61 5.19 -41.40
C GLY A 718 -17.73 5.95 -40.42
N TYR A 719 -16.84 6.85 -40.89
CA TYR A 719 -15.93 7.60 -40.03
C TYR A 719 -16.51 8.92 -39.54
N THR A 720 -16.13 9.26 -38.33
CA THR A 720 -16.27 10.61 -37.74
C THR A 720 -14.97 10.98 -37.00
N TYR A 721 -14.54 12.24 -37.09
CA TYR A 721 -13.32 12.71 -36.45
C TYR A 721 -13.56 13.91 -35.55
N SER A 722 -13.06 13.82 -34.32
CA SER A 722 -13.01 14.95 -33.39
C SER A 722 -11.67 15.65 -33.48
N ARG A 723 -11.66 16.89 -33.96
CA ARG A 723 -10.44 17.72 -33.99
C ARG A 723 -9.93 18.07 -32.59
N LEU A 724 -10.87 18.28 -31.65
CA LEU A 724 -10.54 18.60 -30.27
C LEU A 724 -9.84 17.45 -29.55
N LEU A 725 -10.39 16.25 -29.69
CA LEU A 725 -9.89 15.06 -29.01
C LEU A 725 -8.80 14.34 -29.83
N LYS A 726 -8.64 14.70 -31.13
CA LYS A 726 -7.80 13.99 -32.12
C LYS A 726 -8.13 12.49 -32.16
N LEU A 727 -9.42 12.18 -32.11
CA LEU A 727 -9.95 10.83 -31.96
C LEU A 727 -10.83 10.50 -33.17
N TRP A 728 -10.65 9.31 -33.74
CA TRP A 728 -11.47 8.76 -34.81
C TRP A 728 -12.52 7.84 -34.21
N ARG A 729 -13.73 7.89 -34.79
CA ARG A 729 -14.80 6.91 -34.56
C ARG A 729 -15.13 6.25 -35.88
N LEU A 730 -15.23 4.92 -35.88
CA LEU A 730 -15.74 4.12 -36.99
C LEU A 730 -17.05 3.44 -36.56
N GLN A 731 -18.06 3.55 -37.40
CA GLN A 731 -19.36 2.88 -37.22
C GLN A 731 -19.62 1.94 -38.40
N TRP A 732 -19.94 0.70 -38.11
CA TRP A 732 -20.38 -0.27 -39.08
C TRP A 732 -21.31 -1.27 -38.38
N GLU A 733 -22.36 -1.74 -39.07
CA GLU A 733 -23.40 -2.55 -38.46
C GLU A 733 -23.82 -1.93 -37.11
N ASP A 734 -23.80 -2.70 -36.02
CA ASP A 734 -24.11 -2.25 -34.68
C ASP A 734 -22.86 -1.88 -33.85
N PHE A 735 -21.67 -1.85 -34.44
CA PHE A 735 -20.43 -1.45 -33.75
C PHE A 735 -20.18 0.05 -33.83
N SER A 736 -19.71 0.60 -32.75
CA SER A 736 -19.11 1.94 -32.69
C SER A 736 -17.74 1.85 -31.99
N VAL A 737 -16.67 2.10 -32.74
CA VAL A 737 -15.30 1.89 -32.25
C VAL A 737 -14.49 3.19 -32.37
N LEU A 738 -13.73 3.51 -31.32
CA LEU A 738 -12.89 4.70 -31.19
C LEU A 738 -11.42 4.30 -31.18
N SER A 739 -10.60 5.02 -31.92
CA SER A 739 -9.12 4.91 -31.85
C SER A 739 -8.47 6.24 -32.22
N PHE A 740 -7.26 6.46 -31.74
CA PHE A 740 -6.44 7.60 -32.18
C PHE A 740 -5.80 7.38 -33.56
N ASP A 741 -5.77 6.15 -34.07
CA ASP A 741 -5.25 5.79 -35.39
C ASP A 741 -6.37 5.24 -36.29
N GLN A 742 -6.66 5.98 -37.38
CA GLN A 742 -7.68 5.60 -38.36
C GLN A 742 -7.37 4.26 -39.05
N ARG A 743 -6.10 3.99 -39.39
CA ARG A 743 -5.70 2.76 -40.10
C ARG A 743 -6.01 1.50 -39.29
N ARG A 744 -5.93 1.60 -37.96
CA ARG A 744 -6.30 0.49 -37.07
C ARG A 744 -7.77 0.19 -37.12
N LEU A 745 -8.61 1.21 -37.11
CA LEU A 745 -10.06 1.03 -37.21
C LEU A 745 -10.47 0.27 -38.45
N GLU A 746 -9.83 0.54 -39.60
CA GLU A 746 -10.11 -0.17 -40.86
C GLU A 746 -9.76 -1.67 -40.74
N ALA A 747 -8.58 -1.98 -40.18
CA ALA A 747 -8.16 -3.37 -39.95
C ALA A 747 -9.11 -4.11 -38.98
N LEU A 748 -9.63 -3.43 -37.95
CA LEU A 748 -10.54 -4.03 -36.96
C LEU A 748 -11.89 -4.46 -37.57
N LYS A 749 -12.39 -3.76 -38.57
CA LYS A 749 -13.66 -4.05 -39.23
C LYS A 749 -13.76 -5.49 -39.72
N GLN A 750 -12.65 -6.11 -40.11
CA GLN A 750 -12.63 -7.51 -40.61
C GLN A 750 -12.55 -8.55 -39.48
N HIS A 751 -12.13 -8.15 -38.27
CA HIS A 751 -11.84 -9.07 -37.18
C HIS A 751 -12.88 -9.04 -36.07
N LEU A 752 -13.44 -7.87 -35.77
CA LEU A 752 -14.44 -7.77 -34.70
C LEU A 752 -15.75 -8.41 -35.08
N ALA A 753 -16.24 -9.28 -34.23
CA ALA A 753 -17.54 -9.92 -34.33
C ALA A 753 -17.99 -10.36 -32.95
N ILE A 754 -19.29 -10.47 -32.74
CA ILE A 754 -19.85 -11.03 -31.51
C ILE A 754 -19.90 -12.55 -31.64
N ILE A 755 -19.31 -13.25 -30.68
CA ILE A 755 -19.25 -14.70 -30.62
C ILE A 755 -19.82 -15.19 -29.28
N PRO A 756 -20.33 -16.43 -29.19
CA PRO A 756 -20.73 -17.04 -27.92
C PRO A 756 -19.54 -17.13 -26.96
N SER A 757 -19.77 -16.82 -25.69
CA SER A 757 -18.79 -17.00 -24.63
C SER A 757 -19.01 -18.32 -23.89
N PRO A 758 -17.96 -19.02 -23.47
CA PRO A 758 -18.07 -20.26 -22.70
C PRO A 758 -18.71 -20.08 -21.32
N ARG A 759 -18.53 -18.87 -20.73
CA ARG A 759 -19.12 -18.50 -19.44
C ARG A 759 -19.78 -17.12 -19.52
N PRO A 760 -20.97 -16.92 -18.95
CA PRO A 760 -21.54 -15.58 -18.80
C PRO A 760 -20.66 -14.73 -17.89
N ALA A 761 -20.46 -13.46 -18.21
CA ALA A 761 -19.78 -12.51 -17.32
C ALA A 761 -20.23 -11.06 -17.60
N GLN A 762 -20.19 -10.21 -16.59
CA GLN A 762 -20.40 -8.77 -16.76
C GLN A 762 -19.11 -8.01 -17.07
N VAL A 763 -17.98 -8.50 -16.54
CA VAL A 763 -16.66 -7.93 -16.85
C VAL A 763 -15.73 -9.08 -17.24
N ARG A 764 -14.97 -8.90 -18.29
CA ARG A 764 -13.86 -9.78 -18.70
C ARG A 764 -12.62 -8.96 -18.91
N ILE A 765 -11.50 -9.45 -18.41
CA ILE A 765 -10.18 -8.89 -18.65
C ILE A 765 -9.28 -10.04 -19.08
N LYS A 766 -8.57 -9.87 -20.20
CA LYS A 766 -7.59 -10.85 -20.65
C LYS A 766 -6.29 -10.14 -20.99
N VAL A 767 -5.19 -10.61 -20.42
CA VAL A 767 -3.83 -10.11 -20.66
C VAL A 767 -3.01 -11.28 -21.18
N GLY A 768 -2.43 -11.12 -22.35
CA GLY A 768 -1.53 -12.13 -22.93
C GLY A 768 -0.11 -12.05 -22.38
N ASP A 769 0.81 -12.81 -22.97
CA ASP A 769 2.21 -12.82 -22.59
C ASP A 769 2.92 -11.53 -23.02
N LEU A 770 2.98 -10.57 -22.08
CA LEU A 770 3.64 -9.29 -22.30
C LEU A 770 5.16 -9.42 -22.46
N ALA A 771 5.76 -10.47 -21.91
CA ALA A 771 7.20 -10.68 -21.97
C ALA A 771 7.69 -11.01 -23.40
N ASN A 772 6.84 -11.66 -24.18
CA ASN A 772 7.12 -12.04 -25.57
C ASN A 772 6.40 -11.14 -26.58
N SER A 773 5.97 -9.96 -26.18
CA SER A 773 5.22 -9.01 -27.01
C SER A 773 6.10 -7.82 -27.47
N LYS A 774 5.65 -7.13 -28.52
CA LYS A 774 6.30 -5.88 -29.01
C LYS A 774 6.17 -4.73 -28.01
N ILE A 775 5.07 -4.70 -27.23
CA ILE A 775 4.85 -3.69 -26.19
C ILE A 775 5.66 -3.95 -24.91
N GLN A 776 6.48 -5.00 -24.85
CA GLN A 776 7.40 -5.27 -23.74
C GLN A 776 8.25 -4.05 -23.39
N VAL A 777 8.76 -3.34 -24.40
CA VAL A 777 9.59 -2.14 -24.19
C VAL A 777 8.82 -1.05 -23.45
N TRP A 778 7.56 -0.86 -23.80
CA TRP A 778 6.67 0.11 -23.13
C TRP A 778 6.39 -0.31 -21.68
N ALA A 779 6.07 -1.59 -21.45
CA ALA A 779 5.85 -2.13 -20.12
C ALA A 779 7.11 -2.00 -19.23
N ASN A 780 8.29 -2.31 -19.79
CA ASN A 780 9.58 -2.12 -19.11
C ASN A 780 9.82 -0.67 -18.71
N MET A 781 9.53 0.27 -19.62
CA MET A 781 9.71 1.68 -19.35
C MET A 781 8.76 2.19 -18.22
N LEU A 782 7.50 1.81 -18.24
CA LEU A 782 6.55 2.20 -17.19
C LEU A 782 6.98 1.65 -15.82
N ASN A 783 7.37 0.39 -15.77
CA ASN A 783 7.87 -0.25 -14.55
C ASN A 783 9.14 0.43 -14.06
N PHE A 784 10.15 0.60 -14.92
CA PHE A 784 11.40 1.27 -14.58
C PHE A 784 11.16 2.67 -14.02
N ARG A 785 10.31 3.43 -14.68
CA ARG A 785 9.97 4.79 -14.26
C ARG A 785 9.30 4.84 -12.89
N ARG A 786 8.33 3.94 -12.61
CA ARG A 786 7.68 3.87 -11.31
C ARG A 786 8.67 3.46 -10.21
N SER A 787 9.49 2.45 -10.47
CA SER A 787 10.54 2.00 -9.55
C SER A 787 11.55 3.11 -9.26
N TRP A 788 11.93 3.86 -10.29
CA TRP A 788 12.84 4.99 -10.14
C TRP A 788 12.21 6.13 -9.30
N GLN A 789 10.92 6.43 -9.50
CA GLN A 789 10.18 7.41 -8.69
C GLN A 789 10.14 7.00 -7.21
N ALA A 790 9.82 5.74 -6.90
CA ALA A 790 9.81 5.23 -5.54
C ALA A 790 11.23 5.29 -4.91
N SER A 791 12.27 5.02 -5.68
CA SER A 791 13.66 5.15 -5.22
C SER A 791 14.03 6.61 -4.91
N ILE A 792 13.57 7.58 -5.71
CA ILE A 792 13.75 9.02 -5.44
C ILE A 792 13.02 9.43 -4.17
N ALA A 793 11.78 9.00 -3.97
CA ALA A 793 11.00 9.34 -2.79
C ALA A 793 11.72 8.95 -1.49
N ASN A 794 12.30 7.75 -1.44
CA ASN A 794 13.13 7.35 -0.30
C ASN A 794 14.36 8.24 -0.10
N ILE A 795 15.00 8.67 -1.18
CA ILE A 795 16.15 9.58 -1.08
C ILE A 795 15.72 10.96 -0.60
N GLN A 796 14.56 11.46 -1.02
CA GLN A 796 13.98 12.70 -0.51
C GLN A 796 13.73 12.61 1.00
N LEU A 797 13.17 11.50 1.48
CA LEU A 797 12.99 11.24 2.91
C LEU A 797 14.33 11.23 3.66
N LEU A 798 15.35 10.52 3.15
CA LEU A 798 16.66 10.48 3.77
C LEU A 798 17.31 11.88 3.85
N ASN A 799 17.18 12.66 2.77
CA ASN A 799 17.65 14.04 2.77
C ASN A 799 16.84 14.92 3.73
N LEU A 800 15.53 14.77 3.80
CA LEU A 800 14.64 15.49 4.72
C LEU A 800 15.05 15.23 6.19
N ILE A 801 15.25 13.96 6.57
CA ILE A 801 15.69 13.58 7.92
C ILE A 801 17.08 14.14 8.21
N ASN A 802 18.01 14.04 7.29
CA ASN A 802 19.34 14.58 7.46
C ASN A 802 19.35 16.10 7.63
N GLN A 803 18.56 16.83 6.85
CA GLN A 803 18.55 18.29 6.80
C GLN A 803 17.70 18.93 7.88
N GLN A 804 16.47 18.44 8.11
CA GLN A 804 15.53 19.07 9.03
C GLN A 804 15.73 18.59 10.48
N PHE A 805 16.13 17.33 10.65
CA PHE A 805 16.40 16.77 11.99
C PHE A 805 17.88 16.76 12.36
N GLY A 806 18.77 17.30 11.53
CA GLY A 806 20.20 17.36 11.83
C GLY A 806 20.85 15.97 12.04
N THR A 807 20.22 14.90 11.57
CA THR A 807 20.70 13.53 11.77
C THR A 807 21.97 13.28 10.97
N PRO A 808 23.05 12.74 11.57
CA PRO A 808 24.25 12.39 10.83
C PRO A 808 23.93 11.43 9.70
N PRO A 809 24.52 11.60 8.50
CA PRO A 809 24.19 10.76 7.34
C PRO A 809 24.37 9.26 7.58
N GLU A 810 25.32 8.85 8.41
CA GLU A 810 25.59 7.44 8.75
C GLU A 810 24.43 6.81 9.53
N GLN A 811 23.69 7.62 10.30
CA GLN A 811 22.57 7.20 11.13
C GLN A 811 21.21 7.39 10.47
N THR A 812 21.14 8.15 9.36
CA THR A 812 19.87 8.58 8.75
C THR A 812 18.97 7.39 8.36
N ARG A 813 19.53 6.32 7.77
CA ARG A 813 18.76 5.12 7.41
C ARG A 813 18.20 4.38 8.63
N SER A 814 19.02 4.20 9.67
CA SER A 814 18.58 3.52 10.90
C SER A 814 17.51 4.34 11.64
N VAL A 815 17.66 5.66 11.67
CA VAL A 815 16.66 6.59 12.24
C VAL A 815 15.36 6.52 11.45
N ALA A 816 15.40 6.56 10.11
CA ALA A 816 14.23 6.41 9.26
C ALA A 816 13.51 5.07 9.51
N SER A 817 14.26 3.96 9.50
CA SER A 817 13.71 2.63 9.75
C SER A 817 13.09 2.47 11.15
N ARG A 818 13.67 3.10 12.17
CA ARG A 818 13.15 3.07 13.54
C ARG A 818 11.88 3.93 13.70
N MET A 819 11.88 5.12 13.09
CA MET A 819 10.69 6.01 13.13
C MET A 819 9.50 5.40 12.40
N LEU A 820 9.72 4.91 11.19
CA LEU A 820 8.66 4.41 10.32
C LEU A 820 8.30 2.94 10.56
N ASP A 821 9.15 2.20 11.31
CA ASP A 821 9.04 0.76 11.54
C ASP A 821 9.06 -0.08 10.24
N VAL A 822 9.76 0.41 9.22
CA VAL A 822 9.94 -0.24 7.93
C VAL A 822 11.40 -0.30 7.53
N GLU A 823 11.73 -1.15 6.58
CA GLU A 823 13.01 -1.11 5.89
C GLU A 823 12.86 -0.37 4.56
N LEU A 824 13.64 0.71 4.38
CA LEU A 824 13.67 1.42 3.10
C LEU A 824 14.44 0.59 2.08
N VAL A 825 13.77 0.22 1.00
CA VAL A 825 14.32 -0.61 -0.07
C VAL A 825 14.27 0.14 -1.40
N CYS A 826 15.29 -0.06 -2.23
CA CYS A 826 15.27 0.48 -3.57
C CYS A 826 14.42 -0.43 -4.47
N SER A 827 13.40 0.15 -5.11
CA SER A 827 12.53 -0.60 -6.04
C SER A 827 13.24 -1.04 -7.33
N LEU A 828 14.51 -0.67 -7.52
CA LEU A 828 15.40 -1.12 -8.59
C LEU A 828 16.46 -2.12 -8.08
N ASP A 829 16.28 -2.69 -6.89
CA ASP A 829 17.18 -3.64 -6.22
C ASP A 829 18.59 -3.10 -5.92
N GLY A 830 18.76 -1.77 -5.91
CA GLY A 830 20.01 -1.13 -5.52
C GLY A 830 20.11 -0.83 -4.05
N GLN A 831 21.28 -0.37 -3.64
CA GLN A 831 21.55 0.13 -2.31
C GLN A 831 21.63 1.65 -2.30
N TYR A 832 21.04 2.28 -1.29
CA TYR A 832 21.21 3.72 -1.08
C TYR A 832 22.60 4.02 -0.55
N LYS A 833 23.37 4.77 -1.34
CA LYS A 833 24.75 5.17 -1.09
C LYS A 833 24.91 6.70 -1.14
N ARG A 834 26.08 7.19 -0.77
CA ARG A 834 26.41 8.60 -0.82
C ARG A 834 27.39 8.85 -1.97
N LEU A 835 27.04 9.75 -2.86
CA LEU A 835 27.90 10.25 -3.92
C LEU A 835 28.52 11.59 -3.48
N ARG A 836 29.82 11.68 -3.58
CA ARG A 836 30.53 12.94 -3.35
C ARG A 836 30.54 13.75 -4.64
N LEU A 837 29.81 14.87 -4.64
CA LEU A 837 29.82 15.82 -5.74
C LEU A 837 31.13 16.62 -5.79
N PRO A 838 31.46 17.27 -6.93
CA PRO A 838 32.45 18.32 -6.98
C PRO A 838 32.18 19.33 -5.86
N MET A 839 33.16 19.98 -5.29
CA MET A 839 33.07 20.86 -4.12
C MET A 839 32.87 20.15 -2.77
N GLY A 840 33.02 18.82 -2.72
CA GLY A 840 33.06 18.04 -1.48
C GLY A 840 31.71 17.69 -0.85
N ARG A 841 30.61 18.01 -1.52
CA ARG A 841 29.26 17.77 -1.04
C ARG A 841 28.83 16.32 -1.29
N ASN A 842 28.08 15.73 -0.35
CA ASN A 842 27.54 14.38 -0.48
C ASN A 842 26.03 14.43 -0.72
N VAL A 843 25.56 13.65 -1.69
CA VAL A 843 24.13 13.43 -1.97
C VAL A 843 23.82 11.95 -1.91
N TRP A 844 22.59 11.62 -1.51
CA TRP A 844 22.10 10.25 -1.56
C TRP A 844 21.75 9.85 -2.99
N TYR A 845 22.03 8.61 -3.38
CA TYR A 845 21.63 8.00 -4.64
C TYR A 845 21.47 6.49 -4.47
N SER A 846 20.86 5.84 -5.44
CA SER A 846 20.85 4.38 -5.54
C SER A 846 21.90 3.92 -6.56
N ASP A 847 22.68 2.90 -6.20
CA ASP A 847 23.68 2.31 -7.13
C ASP A 847 23.04 1.53 -8.28
N ALA A 848 21.71 1.28 -8.22
CA ALA A 848 20.96 0.74 -9.36
C ALA A 848 20.55 1.81 -10.38
N TRP A 849 20.77 3.10 -10.12
CA TRP A 849 20.47 4.13 -11.12
C TRP A 849 21.49 4.09 -12.26
N PRO A 850 21.02 4.01 -13.54
CA PRO A 850 21.92 3.93 -14.67
C PRO A 850 22.73 5.22 -14.88
N SER A 851 22.19 6.34 -14.45
CA SER A 851 22.89 7.63 -14.39
C SER A 851 22.24 8.50 -13.32
N PHE A 852 22.97 9.47 -12.77
CA PHE A 852 22.43 10.42 -11.83
C PHE A 852 21.52 11.48 -12.50
N GLY A 853 21.67 11.71 -13.81
CA GLY A 853 21.01 12.83 -14.52
C GLY A 853 19.62 12.57 -15.06
N ASN A 854 19.41 11.48 -15.79
CA ASN A 854 18.13 11.18 -16.44
C ASN A 854 17.76 9.70 -16.29
N PRO A 855 16.47 9.38 -16.06
CA PRO A 855 16.01 8.00 -16.01
C PRO A 855 15.95 7.40 -17.42
N VAL A 856 17.11 7.06 -17.98
CA VAL A 856 17.19 6.33 -19.25
C VAL A 856 17.03 4.84 -18.94
N LEU A 857 16.11 4.19 -19.64
CA LEU A 857 15.92 2.75 -19.51
C LEU A 857 17.23 2.01 -19.82
N PRO A 858 17.79 1.22 -18.88
CA PRO A 858 19.01 0.46 -19.14
C PRO A 858 18.81 -0.54 -20.28
N LYS A 859 19.85 -0.73 -21.12
CA LYS A 859 19.81 -1.78 -22.14
C LYS A 859 19.63 -3.14 -21.47
N GLY A 860 18.66 -3.92 -21.94
CA GLY A 860 18.37 -5.25 -21.40
C GLY A 860 17.59 -5.24 -20.08
N TYR A 861 17.10 -4.09 -19.62
CA TYR A 861 16.19 -4.06 -18.47
C TYR A 861 14.93 -4.85 -18.80
N LEU A 862 14.60 -5.80 -17.92
CA LEU A 862 13.34 -6.54 -17.94
C LEU A 862 12.61 -6.27 -16.63
N ALA A 863 11.39 -5.75 -16.76
CA ALA A 863 10.55 -5.52 -15.59
C ALA A 863 10.36 -6.84 -14.84
N PRO A 864 10.53 -6.87 -13.53
CA PRO A 864 10.45 -8.12 -12.76
C PRO A 864 9.17 -8.92 -13.01
N VAL A 865 8.03 -8.25 -13.20
CA VAL A 865 6.76 -8.93 -13.55
C VAL A 865 6.87 -9.72 -14.86
N LEU A 866 7.62 -9.22 -15.83
CA LEU A 866 7.73 -9.86 -17.14
C LEU A 866 8.64 -11.11 -17.12
N THR A 867 9.39 -11.32 -16.06
CA THR A 867 10.20 -12.53 -15.91
C THR A 867 9.35 -13.78 -15.67
N TRP A 868 8.25 -13.62 -14.95
CA TRP A 868 7.40 -14.74 -14.55
C TRP A 868 5.95 -14.69 -15.11
N PHE A 869 5.38 -13.52 -15.38
CA PHE A 869 4.01 -13.39 -15.88
C PHE A 869 3.90 -13.87 -17.34
N ARG A 870 2.90 -14.73 -17.62
CA ARG A 870 2.65 -15.26 -18.96
C ARG A 870 1.22 -15.05 -19.45
N GLY A 871 0.30 -14.73 -18.56
CA GLY A 871 -1.09 -14.43 -18.93
C GLY A 871 -1.98 -14.28 -17.72
N LEU A 872 -3.07 -13.53 -17.90
CA LEU A 872 -4.13 -13.37 -16.91
C LEU A 872 -5.48 -13.33 -17.62
N GLU A 873 -6.43 -14.11 -17.12
CA GLU A 873 -7.85 -14.02 -17.48
C GLU A 873 -8.66 -13.78 -16.22
N LEU A 874 -9.57 -12.82 -16.26
CA LEU A 874 -10.49 -12.49 -15.16
C LEU A 874 -11.91 -12.39 -15.68
N GLU A 875 -12.84 -13.01 -14.99
CA GLU A 875 -14.27 -12.93 -15.24
C GLU A 875 -15.00 -12.58 -13.96
N VAL A 876 -15.84 -11.53 -14.03
CA VAL A 876 -16.64 -11.06 -12.90
C VAL A 876 -18.11 -11.26 -13.20
N ILE A 877 -18.82 -11.86 -12.26
CA ILE A 877 -20.25 -12.13 -12.33
C ILE A 877 -20.91 -11.61 -11.05
N LYS A 878 -21.92 -10.78 -11.20
CA LYS A 878 -22.86 -10.42 -10.14
C LYS A 878 -24.24 -10.98 -10.50
N GLU A 879 -24.72 -11.85 -9.68
CA GLU A 879 -26.10 -12.33 -9.68
C GLU A 879 -26.86 -11.73 -8.48
N ASP A 880 -28.14 -12.04 -8.34
CA ASP A 880 -28.97 -11.40 -7.29
C ASP A 880 -28.42 -11.59 -5.89
N THR A 881 -27.92 -12.77 -5.56
CA THR A 881 -27.45 -13.14 -4.23
C THR A 881 -25.96 -13.44 -4.12
N GLN A 882 -25.21 -13.23 -5.22
CA GLN A 882 -23.78 -13.53 -5.21
C GLN A 882 -22.97 -12.58 -6.08
N PHE A 883 -21.73 -12.38 -5.67
CA PHE A 883 -20.69 -11.77 -6.49
C PHE A 883 -19.55 -12.79 -6.62
N SER A 884 -19.19 -13.11 -7.85
CA SER A 884 -18.17 -14.10 -8.15
C SER A 884 -17.09 -13.52 -9.06
N LEU A 885 -15.86 -13.90 -8.79
CA LEU A 885 -14.71 -13.63 -9.65
C LEU A 885 -14.03 -14.96 -9.94
N HIS A 886 -13.85 -15.26 -11.22
CA HIS A 886 -13.04 -16.37 -11.70
C HIS A 886 -11.78 -15.81 -12.34
N GLY A 887 -10.61 -16.36 -12.02
CA GLY A 887 -9.37 -15.92 -12.60
C GLY A 887 -8.42 -17.07 -12.93
N ILE A 888 -7.64 -16.86 -13.98
CA ILE A 888 -6.58 -17.77 -14.43
C ILE A 888 -5.31 -16.92 -14.57
N LEU A 889 -4.28 -17.29 -13.83
CA LEU A 889 -2.96 -16.67 -13.89
C LEU A 889 -1.95 -17.71 -14.37
N ASP A 890 -1.31 -17.44 -15.50
CA ASP A 890 -0.25 -18.24 -16.05
C ASP A 890 1.12 -17.67 -15.66
N VAL A 891 1.97 -18.52 -15.05
CA VAL A 891 3.28 -18.10 -14.52
C VAL A 891 4.40 -19.03 -14.99
N GLN A 892 5.56 -18.45 -15.24
CA GLN A 892 6.81 -19.16 -15.50
C GLN A 892 7.64 -19.24 -14.22
N ARG A 893 7.98 -20.44 -13.78
CA ARG A 893 8.84 -20.65 -12.60
C ARG A 893 10.32 -20.61 -12.99
N SER A 894 11.17 -20.21 -12.04
CA SER A 894 12.62 -20.20 -12.23
C SER A 894 13.25 -21.60 -12.17
N GLU A 895 14.50 -21.72 -12.54
CA GLU A 895 15.25 -22.99 -12.45
C GLU A 895 15.48 -23.46 -11.03
N GLN A 896 15.42 -22.57 -10.05
CA GLN A 896 15.61 -22.85 -8.63
C GLN A 896 14.32 -23.26 -7.89
N ALA A 897 13.18 -23.27 -8.57
CA ALA A 897 11.87 -23.55 -7.95
C ALA A 897 11.75 -24.93 -7.27
N ASP A 898 12.61 -25.89 -7.64
CA ASP A 898 12.62 -27.23 -7.06
C ASP A 898 13.69 -27.41 -5.95
N ALA A 899 14.50 -26.39 -5.66
CA ALA A 899 15.42 -26.41 -4.53
C ALA A 899 14.64 -26.24 -3.22
N LEU A 900 14.91 -27.09 -2.22
CA LEU A 900 14.27 -26.93 -0.89
C LEU A 900 14.66 -25.57 -0.30
N PRO A 901 13.71 -24.67 -0.05
CA PRO A 901 14.01 -23.34 0.43
C PRO A 901 14.42 -23.33 1.89
N SER A 902 15.09 -22.27 2.31
CA SER A 902 15.13 -21.87 3.72
C SER A 902 13.73 -21.39 4.11
N PHE A 903 13.10 -22.09 5.01
CA PHE A 903 11.68 -22.03 5.30
C PHE A 903 11.25 -20.77 6.07
N ASP A 904 10.21 -20.11 5.58
CA ASP A 904 9.48 -19.07 6.28
C ASP A 904 7.96 -19.25 6.09
N LEU A 905 7.28 -19.79 7.12
CA LEU A 905 5.88 -20.26 7.08
C LEU A 905 4.87 -19.19 6.62
N PHE A 906 5.23 -17.92 6.69
CA PHE A 906 4.31 -16.79 6.56
C PHE A 906 4.71 -15.76 5.53
N LYS A 907 5.79 -16.02 4.79
CA LYS A 907 6.18 -15.15 3.70
C LYS A 907 5.07 -15.13 2.65
N GLY A 908 4.41 -14.01 2.53
CA GLY A 908 3.24 -13.82 1.67
C GLY A 908 1.88 -13.84 2.38
N PHE A 909 1.81 -14.26 3.66
CA PHE A 909 0.51 -14.34 4.36
C PHE A 909 0.08 -13.01 4.99
N GLY A 910 0.98 -12.33 5.70
CA GLY A 910 0.72 -10.98 6.23
C GLY A 910 0.29 -9.98 5.16
N GLU A 911 0.72 -10.21 3.95
CA GLU A 911 0.56 -9.36 2.78
C GLU A 911 -0.77 -9.52 2.04
N LEU A 912 -1.49 -10.63 2.22
CA LEU A 912 -2.87 -10.76 1.74
C LEU A 912 -3.81 -9.76 2.43
N PHE A 913 -3.41 -9.24 3.59
CA PHE A 913 -4.17 -8.31 4.42
C PHE A 913 -3.51 -6.93 4.56
N GLU A 914 -2.31 -6.71 3.97
CA GLU A 914 -1.70 -5.38 3.86
C GLU A 914 -2.29 -4.56 2.71
N LYS A 915 -2.53 -3.30 3.00
CA LYS A 915 -2.87 -2.26 2.02
C LYS A 915 -1.64 -1.68 1.36
#